data_0b006ce51979c48697474d77cc0444e2
#
_entry.id   0b006ce51979c48697474d77cc0444e2
#
_cell.length_a   1.000
_cell.length_b   1.000
_cell.length_c   1.000
_cell.angle_alpha   90.00
_cell.angle_beta   90.00
_cell.angle_gamma   90.00
#
_symmetry.space_group_name_H-M   'P 1'
#
loop_
_entity.id
_entity.type
_entity.pdbx_description
1 polymer ?
#
loop_
_entity_poly.entity_id
_entity_poly.type
_entity_poly.pdbx_seq_one_letter_code
_entity_poly.pdbx_strand_id
1 'polypeptide(L)'
;MELTQDNQGLYDQRFEHDACGIGFVAHIKGRKSQQIISDAITILENLDHRGAVGAEINTGDGAGIMIQIPHEYLYDECLKIGFSLNESGDYGVGMLFLPKDVKAREECREIIYRAAEKLNLEILGFRKVLTNTDGIGDMALSVEPEMEQVFVARPYAVAAGADFERKLYVFKNYLSKTINTTVKGINGDFYIASFSSRTIVYKGQLTSLQVRSYFTELSDKRVVSAFGLVHSRFATNTFPSWRLAQPFRYIAHNGEINTLQGNLNWFRASVKSFASPYFTQEELNILLPVIDESNSDSGCLDNIVELLLHSGRSLPHVLMMLIPEAWDGNEDMDELKQAFYKFHATLMEPWDGPAAVSFTDGNLIGATLDRNGLRPQRYAITEDDHVIMASEAGALALDQSKIIEKGRLTPGKMFVVDMEQGRIISDTEIKQQICGSRPYGDWINQYQIRLEELPEPRLVFSGLSEESIFRYQQVFGYSREDVDLILKPMARDAKEPIGSMGTDIPLAVLSQKPQHLSSYFKQLFAQVTNPPIDPIREKVVMSLAGFMGNAGNILEENAMQCHCVGIKHPILTNHELEKLRSIDTGVFQSKTLQTYFRADGKPGTLAKGLDRLCRYAVDAVEDGFQVIVLSDRALDSEHAAIPSLLAVSAVHHHLIRKGYRGAVGIVVEAGDVWEVHHFATLIGFGATAVNPYLALE
;
A
#
# COMPACT_ATOMS: atom_id res chain seq x y z
N MET A 1 33.02 23.76 24.30
CA MET A 1 34.08 22.86 23.83
C MET A 1 33.49 22.11 22.66
N GLU A 2 33.64 22.66 21.48
CA GLU A 2 33.19 22.04 20.23
C GLU A 2 34.06 20.82 19.98
N LEU A 3 33.47 19.65 20.06
CA LEU A 3 34.12 18.42 19.58
C LEU A 3 34.02 18.48 18.04
N THR A 4 35.01 19.03 17.40
CA THR A 4 35.26 18.77 15.98
C THR A 4 35.54 17.28 15.86
N GLN A 5 34.59 16.53 15.30
CA GLN A 5 34.83 15.18 14.83
C GLN A 5 35.81 15.30 13.66
N ASP A 6 37.07 14.98 13.95
CA ASP A 6 38.05 14.81 12.89
C ASP A 6 37.62 13.65 12.00
N ASN A 7 37.48 13.93 10.70
CA ASN A 7 37.21 12.93 9.68
C ASN A 7 38.28 11.82 9.78
N GLN A 8 37.90 10.63 10.22
CA GLN A 8 38.80 9.50 10.30
C GLN A 8 38.70 8.63 9.03
N GLY A 9 39.78 8.56 8.27
CA GLY A 9 39.85 7.74 7.07
C GLY A 9 39.03 8.30 5.88
N LEU A 10 38.23 7.45 5.28
CA LEU A 10 37.37 7.80 4.12
C LEU A 10 35.97 8.29 4.51
N TYR A 11 35.67 8.33 5.81
CA TYR A 11 34.39 8.83 6.29
C TYR A 11 34.36 10.36 6.19
N ASP A 12 33.30 10.86 5.58
CA ASP A 12 32.97 12.29 5.49
C ASP A 12 31.47 12.49 5.75
N GLN A 13 31.16 13.14 6.86
CA GLN A 13 29.78 13.38 7.30
C GLN A 13 28.90 14.10 6.24
N ARG A 14 29.51 14.84 5.31
CA ARG A 14 28.80 15.52 4.23
C ARG A 14 28.15 14.56 3.22
N PHE A 15 28.57 13.29 3.20
CA PHE A 15 28.03 12.25 2.33
C PHE A 15 27.04 11.31 3.05
N GLU A 16 26.67 11.62 4.29
CA GLU A 16 25.78 10.81 5.09
C GLU A 16 24.31 11.18 4.83
N HIS A 17 23.79 10.74 3.67
CA HIS A 17 22.41 10.94 3.23
C HIS A 17 21.81 9.57 2.85
N ASP A 18 21.14 8.90 3.79
CA ASP A 18 20.72 7.50 3.60
C ASP A 18 19.26 7.19 3.93
N ALA A 19 18.50 8.16 4.41
CA ALA A 19 17.10 7.92 4.80
C ALA A 19 16.29 9.23 4.85
N CYS A 20 14.97 9.13 4.64
CA CYS A 20 14.06 10.26 4.83
C CYS A 20 14.06 10.77 6.28
N GLY A 21 13.91 12.07 6.46
CA GLY A 21 13.63 12.72 7.74
C GLY A 21 12.14 12.92 7.94
N ILE A 22 11.60 12.50 9.09
CA ILE A 22 10.19 12.72 9.44
C ILE A 22 10.09 13.21 10.87
N GLY A 23 9.15 14.11 11.14
CA GLY A 23 8.85 14.54 12.48
C GLY A 23 7.55 15.30 12.60
N PHE A 24 7.07 15.44 13.82
CA PHE A 24 5.95 16.32 14.14
C PHE A 24 6.10 16.93 15.54
N VAL A 25 5.48 18.09 15.68
CA VAL A 25 5.20 18.73 16.96
C VAL A 25 3.70 18.83 17.11
N ALA A 26 3.16 18.51 18.27
CA ALA A 26 1.73 18.65 18.55
C ALA A 26 1.48 19.10 19.99
N HIS A 27 0.43 19.90 20.18
CA HIS A 27 -0.07 20.26 21.51
C HIS A 27 -1.19 19.31 21.91
N ILE A 28 -1.00 18.55 22.98
CA ILE A 28 -1.93 17.50 23.44
C ILE A 28 -3.37 18.03 23.60
N LYS A 29 -3.53 19.24 24.16
CA LYS A 29 -4.84 19.88 24.38
C LYS A 29 -5.37 20.65 23.16
N GLY A 30 -4.81 20.46 21.98
CA GLY A 30 -5.29 21.10 20.75
C GLY A 30 -5.12 22.62 20.69
N ARG A 31 -4.28 23.23 21.54
CA ARG A 31 -4.03 24.68 21.50
C ARG A 31 -3.20 25.05 20.28
N LYS A 32 -3.74 25.94 19.46
CA LYS A 32 -3.07 26.40 18.25
C LYS A 32 -2.07 27.50 18.55
N SER A 33 -0.87 27.40 17.96
CA SER A 33 0.13 28.48 17.99
C SER A 33 1.00 28.48 16.75
N GLN A 34 1.59 29.63 16.46
CA GLN A 34 2.60 29.75 15.39
C GLN A 34 3.91 29.10 15.81
N GLN A 35 4.20 29.03 17.13
CA GLN A 35 5.41 28.38 17.65
C GLN A 35 5.47 26.89 17.26
N ILE A 36 4.36 26.16 17.28
CA ILE A 36 4.29 24.75 16.84
C ILE A 36 4.73 24.62 15.38
N ILE A 37 4.31 25.51 14.51
CA ILE A 37 4.72 25.50 13.11
C ILE A 37 6.22 25.82 12.98
N SER A 38 6.70 26.82 13.73
CA SER A 38 8.12 27.16 13.75
C SER A 38 8.99 26.03 14.24
N ASP A 39 8.57 25.32 15.31
CA ASP A 39 9.27 24.18 15.89
C ASP A 39 9.26 22.99 14.92
N ALA A 40 8.14 22.72 14.25
CA ALA A 40 8.06 21.68 13.24
C ALA A 40 8.99 21.95 12.04
N ILE A 41 9.05 23.19 11.57
CA ILE A 41 10.00 23.56 10.52
C ILE A 41 11.44 23.48 11.03
N THR A 42 11.72 23.83 12.27
CA THR A 42 13.05 23.66 12.88
C THR A 42 13.46 22.18 12.95
N ILE A 43 12.52 21.27 13.25
CA ILE A 43 12.77 19.82 13.14
C ILE A 43 13.16 19.48 11.70
N LEU A 44 12.44 19.98 10.72
CA LEU A 44 12.72 19.72 9.31
C LEU A 44 14.12 20.21 8.92
N GLU A 45 14.49 21.43 9.32
CA GLU A 45 15.80 22.04 9.10
C GLU A 45 16.93 21.22 9.75
N ASN A 46 16.72 20.75 10.97
CA ASN A 46 17.69 19.91 11.70
C ASN A 46 17.81 18.46 11.18
N LEU A 47 16.83 18.02 10.36
CA LEU A 47 16.87 16.73 9.65
C LEU A 47 17.40 16.85 8.21
N ASP A 48 18.05 17.96 7.84
CA ASP A 48 18.56 18.21 6.47
C ASP A 48 19.54 17.11 6.01
N HIS A 49 20.37 16.60 6.92
CA HIS A 49 21.29 15.49 6.66
C HIS A 49 20.57 14.16 6.27
N ARG A 50 19.24 14.05 6.48
CA ARG A 50 18.42 12.92 6.05
C ARG A 50 17.75 13.16 4.68
N GLY A 51 17.71 14.40 4.21
CA GLY A 51 17.25 14.73 2.87
C GLY A 51 18.31 14.45 1.81
N ALA A 52 17.93 14.56 0.55
CA ALA A 52 18.89 14.49 -0.54
C ALA A 52 18.72 15.66 -1.49
N VAL A 53 19.77 15.94 -2.22
CA VAL A 53 19.83 16.93 -3.29
C VAL A 53 20.27 16.24 -4.58
N GLY A 54 19.82 16.80 -5.72
CA GLY A 54 20.23 16.33 -7.03
C GLY A 54 21.63 16.80 -7.43
N ALA A 55 21.86 16.91 -8.73
CA ALA A 55 23.11 17.46 -9.28
C ALA A 55 23.32 18.94 -8.88
N GLU A 56 22.27 19.63 -8.52
CA GLU A 56 22.22 21.00 -8.05
C GLU A 56 21.98 21.05 -6.56
N ILE A 57 22.86 21.67 -5.79
CA ILE A 57 22.77 21.70 -4.31
C ILE A 57 21.49 22.38 -3.80
N ASN A 58 20.93 23.30 -4.58
CA ASN A 58 19.72 24.05 -4.25
C ASN A 58 18.44 23.42 -4.83
N THR A 59 18.52 22.21 -5.39
CA THR A 59 17.40 21.43 -5.87
C THR A 59 17.26 20.18 -5.00
N GLY A 60 16.29 20.18 -4.08
CA GLY A 60 16.03 19.07 -3.17
C GLY A 60 15.21 17.94 -3.77
N ASP A 61 15.24 16.78 -3.15
CA ASP A 61 14.36 15.65 -3.48
C ASP A 61 12.90 15.92 -3.07
N GLY A 62 12.67 16.84 -2.17
CA GLY A 62 11.37 17.30 -1.73
C GLY A 62 11.26 17.45 -0.21
N ALA A 63 10.60 18.51 0.21
CA ALA A 63 10.31 18.79 1.61
C ALA A 63 8.95 19.46 1.76
N GLY A 64 8.35 19.37 2.96
CA GLY A 64 7.06 20.00 3.21
C GLY A 64 6.59 19.89 4.64
N ILE A 65 5.46 20.55 4.87
CA ILE A 65 4.76 20.59 6.17
C ILE A 65 3.25 20.48 5.95
N MET A 66 2.58 19.72 6.82
CA MET A 66 1.12 19.69 6.97
C MET A 66 0.74 20.32 8.29
N ILE A 67 -0.24 21.22 8.24
CA ILE A 67 -0.78 21.95 9.39
C ILE A 67 -2.32 21.95 9.35
N GLN A 68 -2.96 22.33 10.45
CA GLN A 68 -4.39 22.68 10.42
C GLN A 68 -4.60 23.95 9.59
N ILE A 69 -5.80 24.08 8.98
CA ILE A 69 -6.18 25.30 8.24
C ILE A 69 -6.12 26.50 9.17
N PRO A 70 -5.29 27.53 8.87
CA PRO A 70 -5.16 28.74 9.68
C PRO A 70 -6.29 29.72 9.33
N HIS A 71 -7.47 29.50 9.89
CA HIS A 71 -8.72 30.17 9.51
C HIS A 71 -8.61 31.71 9.54
N GLU A 72 -8.12 32.30 10.64
CA GLU A 72 -8.03 33.76 10.79
C GLU A 72 -7.14 34.39 9.70
N TYR A 73 -6.00 33.77 9.42
CA TYR A 73 -5.10 34.22 8.36
C TYR A 73 -5.78 34.17 6.98
N LEU A 74 -6.36 33.02 6.65
CA LEU A 74 -7.00 32.83 5.34
C LEU A 74 -8.24 33.73 5.18
N TYR A 75 -9.02 33.92 6.22
CA TYR A 75 -10.18 34.82 6.22
C TYR A 75 -9.77 36.26 5.88
N ASP A 76 -8.76 36.81 6.58
CA ASP A 76 -8.23 38.14 6.34
C ASP A 76 -7.66 38.31 4.89
N GLU A 77 -6.88 37.31 4.44
CA GLU A 77 -6.28 37.34 3.11
C GLU A 77 -7.32 37.23 1.97
N CYS A 78 -8.36 36.41 2.17
CA CYS A 78 -9.46 36.28 1.21
C CYS A 78 -10.31 37.56 1.13
N LEU A 79 -10.58 38.20 2.27
CA LEU A 79 -11.27 39.51 2.28
C LEU A 79 -10.54 40.57 1.47
N LYS A 80 -9.20 40.61 1.52
CA LYS A 80 -8.38 41.58 0.76
C LYS A 80 -8.52 41.41 -0.75
N ILE A 81 -8.81 40.19 -1.22
CA ILE A 81 -8.96 39.85 -2.64
C ILE A 81 -10.42 39.74 -3.09
N GLY A 82 -11.38 40.08 -2.21
CA GLY A 82 -12.77 40.35 -2.56
C GLY A 82 -13.78 39.24 -2.31
N PHE A 83 -13.45 38.21 -1.52
CA PHE A 83 -14.43 37.22 -1.07
C PHE A 83 -14.24 36.88 0.41
N SER A 84 -15.33 36.42 1.06
CA SER A 84 -15.33 36.02 2.47
C SER A 84 -15.41 34.49 2.62
N LEU A 85 -14.82 33.98 3.67
CA LEU A 85 -14.93 32.58 4.06
C LEU A 85 -16.07 32.38 5.06
N ASN A 86 -16.67 31.19 5.07
CA ASN A 86 -17.57 30.74 6.10
C ASN A 86 -16.79 30.48 7.41
N GLU A 87 -17.51 30.05 8.47
CA GLU A 87 -16.88 29.64 9.72
C GLU A 87 -15.92 28.46 9.52
N SER A 88 -14.95 28.31 10.43
CA SER A 88 -13.98 27.20 10.38
C SER A 88 -14.69 25.83 10.35
N GLY A 89 -14.37 24.98 9.41
CA GLY A 89 -15.01 23.69 9.15
C GLY A 89 -16.21 23.73 8.21
N ASP A 90 -16.73 24.94 7.88
CA ASP A 90 -17.82 25.14 6.92
C ASP A 90 -17.34 25.50 5.50
N TYR A 91 -16.06 25.37 5.27
CA TYR A 91 -15.44 25.42 3.94
C TYR A 91 -14.26 24.47 3.85
N GLY A 92 -13.97 24.02 2.63
CA GLY A 92 -12.77 23.26 2.30
C GLY A 92 -11.76 24.10 1.53
N VAL A 93 -10.48 23.78 1.71
CA VAL A 93 -9.36 24.39 0.99
C VAL A 93 -8.65 23.34 0.14
N GLY A 94 -8.58 23.57 -1.17
CA GLY A 94 -7.75 22.78 -2.07
C GLY A 94 -6.44 23.50 -2.37
N MET A 95 -5.29 22.89 -2.06
CA MET A 95 -3.97 23.35 -2.48
C MET A 95 -3.68 22.78 -3.86
N LEU A 96 -3.70 23.64 -4.88
CA LEU A 96 -3.57 23.28 -6.28
C LEU A 96 -2.17 23.58 -6.80
N PHE A 97 -1.58 22.62 -7.50
CA PHE A 97 -0.45 22.81 -8.39
C PHE A 97 -1.01 22.90 -9.81
N LEU A 98 -0.83 24.03 -10.45
CA LEU A 98 -1.41 24.39 -11.73
C LEU A 98 -0.31 24.60 -12.78
N PRO A 99 -0.61 24.42 -14.06
CA PRO A 99 0.36 24.69 -15.13
C PRO A 99 0.75 26.18 -15.17
N LYS A 100 2.03 26.45 -15.51
CA LYS A 100 2.53 27.83 -15.72
C LYS A 100 1.90 28.52 -16.95
N ASP A 101 1.47 27.72 -17.95
CA ASP A 101 0.77 28.27 -19.11
C ASP A 101 -0.57 28.88 -18.70
N VAL A 102 -0.75 30.15 -19.01
CA VAL A 102 -1.92 30.95 -18.60
C VAL A 102 -3.23 30.35 -19.15
N LYS A 103 -3.23 29.89 -20.41
CA LYS A 103 -4.44 29.38 -21.05
C LYS A 103 -4.84 28.02 -20.42
N ALA A 104 -3.88 27.13 -20.23
CA ALA A 104 -4.11 25.86 -19.56
C ALA A 104 -4.60 26.06 -18.11
N ARG A 105 -4.06 27.06 -17.40
CA ARG A 105 -4.49 27.39 -16.04
C ARG A 105 -5.91 27.93 -15.99
N GLU A 106 -6.30 28.82 -16.90
CA GLU A 106 -7.68 29.31 -16.99
C GLU A 106 -8.66 28.18 -17.36
N GLU A 107 -8.27 27.29 -18.28
CA GLU A 107 -9.07 26.10 -18.61
C GLU A 107 -9.25 25.18 -17.37
N CYS A 108 -8.21 24.99 -16.55
CA CYS A 108 -8.32 24.27 -15.28
C CYS A 108 -9.35 24.94 -14.34
N ARG A 109 -9.33 26.26 -14.18
CA ARG A 109 -10.29 26.98 -13.34
C ARG A 109 -11.74 26.85 -13.86
N GLU A 110 -11.95 26.95 -15.17
CA GLU A 110 -13.28 26.72 -15.77
C GLU A 110 -13.78 25.31 -15.49
N ILE A 111 -12.92 24.31 -15.57
CA ILE A 111 -13.29 22.94 -15.23
C ILE A 111 -13.63 22.82 -13.75
N ILE A 112 -12.91 23.49 -12.86
CA ILE A 112 -13.20 23.49 -11.41
C ILE A 112 -14.58 24.08 -11.15
N TYR A 113 -14.97 25.20 -11.75
CA TYR A 113 -16.30 25.78 -11.62
C TYR A 113 -17.38 24.83 -12.12
N ARG A 114 -17.24 24.26 -13.33
CA ARG A 114 -18.21 23.30 -13.91
C ARG A 114 -18.34 22.04 -13.08
N ALA A 115 -17.23 21.54 -12.52
CA ALA A 115 -17.23 20.38 -11.66
C ALA A 115 -17.93 20.65 -10.31
N ALA A 116 -17.74 21.84 -9.75
CA ALA A 116 -18.43 22.25 -8.53
C ALA A 116 -19.94 22.31 -8.76
N GLU A 117 -20.40 22.96 -9.84
CA GLU A 117 -21.81 22.98 -10.22
C GLU A 117 -22.39 21.56 -10.38
N LYS A 118 -21.69 20.67 -11.11
CA LYS A 118 -22.13 19.29 -11.33
C LYS A 118 -22.28 18.50 -10.00
N LEU A 119 -21.41 18.74 -9.03
CA LEU A 119 -21.40 18.05 -7.75
C LEU A 119 -22.15 18.80 -6.63
N ASN A 120 -22.89 19.87 -6.97
CA ASN A 120 -23.63 20.72 -6.05
C ASN A 120 -22.73 21.29 -4.96
N LEU A 121 -21.61 21.87 -5.36
CA LEU A 121 -20.65 22.61 -4.53
C LEU A 121 -20.56 24.07 -4.99
N GLU A 122 -20.24 24.98 -4.10
CA GLU A 122 -20.03 26.40 -4.39
C GLU A 122 -18.58 26.76 -4.20
N ILE A 123 -17.96 27.36 -5.24
CA ILE A 123 -16.61 27.92 -5.16
C ILE A 123 -16.71 29.33 -4.60
N LEU A 124 -16.11 29.56 -3.43
CA LEU A 124 -16.04 30.88 -2.79
C LEU A 124 -15.02 31.78 -3.49
N GLY A 125 -13.91 31.22 -3.93
CA GLY A 125 -12.87 31.97 -4.63
C GLY A 125 -11.56 31.23 -4.75
N PHE A 126 -10.57 31.89 -5.38
CA PHE A 126 -9.21 31.41 -5.54
C PHE A 126 -8.23 32.41 -4.93
N ARG A 127 -7.16 31.91 -4.32
CA ARG A 127 -6.08 32.72 -3.75
C ARG A 127 -4.73 32.17 -4.25
N LYS A 128 -3.86 33.05 -4.76
CA LYS A 128 -2.48 32.68 -5.06
C LYS A 128 -1.70 32.49 -3.75
N VAL A 129 -0.92 31.42 -3.66
CA VAL A 129 -0.02 31.17 -2.53
C VAL A 129 1.19 32.11 -2.63
N LEU A 130 1.59 32.68 -1.50
CA LEU A 130 2.76 33.55 -1.45
C LEU A 130 4.04 32.74 -1.39
N THR A 131 4.79 32.72 -2.48
CA THR A 131 6.06 31.99 -2.58
C THR A 131 7.22 32.96 -2.88
N ASN A 132 8.42 32.61 -2.38
CA ASN A 132 9.67 33.28 -2.71
C ASN A 132 10.63 32.26 -3.34
N THR A 133 11.04 32.56 -4.57
CA THR A 133 11.91 31.67 -5.36
C THR A 133 13.41 31.93 -5.17
N ASP A 134 13.78 32.91 -4.33
CA ASP A 134 15.17 33.18 -4.04
C ASP A 134 15.87 32.00 -3.42
N GLY A 135 16.98 31.59 -4.01
CA GLY A 135 17.77 30.44 -3.50
C GLY A 135 17.29 29.05 -3.91
N ILE A 136 16.25 28.94 -4.75
CA ILE A 136 15.80 27.69 -5.34
C ILE A 136 16.63 27.38 -6.59
N GLY A 137 16.99 26.09 -6.79
CA GLY A 137 17.78 25.65 -7.95
C GLY A 137 17.02 25.76 -9.27
N ASP A 138 17.74 25.99 -10.36
CA ASP A 138 17.16 26.18 -11.69
C ASP A 138 16.36 24.94 -12.16
N MET A 139 16.82 23.74 -11.81
CA MET A 139 16.11 22.49 -12.13
C MET A 139 14.73 22.45 -11.45
N ALA A 140 14.65 22.79 -10.17
CA ALA A 140 13.38 22.81 -9.44
C ALA A 140 12.46 23.92 -9.99
N LEU A 141 12.99 25.10 -10.29
CA LEU A 141 12.25 26.22 -10.85
C LEU A 141 11.69 25.96 -12.26
N SER A 142 12.43 25.17 -13.07
CA SER A 142 11.99 24.83 -14.43
C SER A 142 10.67 24.06 -14.46
N VAL A 143 10.41 23.26 -13.41
CA VAL A 143 9.22 22.42 -13.24
C VAL A 143 8.33 22.85 -12.07
N GLU A 144 8.57 24.03 -11.50
CA GLU A 144 7.74 24.62 -10.46
C GLU A 144 6.31 24.84 -10.97
N PRO A 145 5.27 24.41 -10.25
CA PRO A 145 3.89 24.71 -10.61
C PRO A 145 3.49 26.13 -10.18
N GLU A 146 2.46 26.69 -10.80
CA GLU A 146 1.75 27.84 -10.21
C GLU A 146 0.88 27.32 -9.07
N MET A 147 1.03 27.89 -7.86
CA MET A 147 0.32 27.41 -6.67
C MET A 147 -0.85 28.29 -6.30
N GLU A 148 -2.05 27.71 -6.24
CA GLU A 148 -3.26 28.42 -5.84
C GLU A 148 -4.05 27.59 -4.81
N GLN A 149 -4.79 28.30 -3.98
CA GLN A 149 -5.79 27.73 -3.10
C GLN A 149 -7.17 27.98 -3.68
N VAL A 150 -8.00 26.91 -3.75
CA VAL A 150 -9.42 27.02 -4.06
C VAL A 150 -10.23 26.82 -2.79
N PHE A 151 -11.24 27.65 -2.59
CA PHE A 151 -12.10 27.60 -1.42
C PHE A 151 -13.50 27.18 -1.84
N VAL A 152 -14.05 26.16 -1.14
CA VAL A 152 -15.33 25.52 -1.44
C VAL A 152 -16.23 25.57 -0.22
N ALA A 153 -17.41 26.14 -0.34
CA ALA A 153 -18.39 26.17 0.74
C ALA A 153 -18.97 24.77 1.04
N ARG A 154 -19.20 24.48 2.31
CA ARG A 154 -19.98 23.30 2.71
C ARG A 154 -21.44 23.48 2.33
N PRO A 155 -22.02 22.58 1.53
CA PRO A 155 -23.47 22.61 1.26
C PRO A 155 -24.28 22.42 2.54
N TYR A 156 -25.36 23.17 2.68
CA TYR A 156 -26.22 23.09 3.90
C TYR A 156 -26.73 21.67 4.18
N ALA A 157 -27.00 20.89 3.13
CA ALA A 157 -27.50 19.51 3.24
C ALA A 157 -26.42 18.49 3.62
N VAL A 158 -25.15 18.87 3.67
CA VAL A 158 -24.01 18.00 4.02
C VAL A 158 -23.57 18.30 5.44
N ALA A 159 -23.54 17.28 6.31
CA ALA A 159 -23.07 17.45 7.68
C ALA A 159 -21.58 17.85 7.69
N ALA A 160 -21.21 18.66 8.69
CA ALA A 160 -19.82 19.01 8.89
C ALA A 160 -18.99 17.78 9.33
N GLY A 161 -17.68 17.85 9.15
CA GLY A 161 -16.78 16.77 9.53
C GLY A 161 -16.69 15.70 8.45
N ALA A 162 -16.89 14.42 8.80
CA ALA A 162 -16.62 13.27 7.90
C ALA A 162 -17.41 13.30 6.58
N ASP A 163 -18.67 13.76 6.60
CA ASP A 163 -19.48 13.81 5.38
C ASP A 163 -19.00 14.89 4.42
N PHE A 164 -18.60 16.04 4.94
CA PHE A 164 -18.05 17.10 4.12
C PHE A 164 -16.65 16.71 3.57
N GLU A 165 -15.79 16.13 4.40
CA GLU A 165 -14.49 15.58 3.95
C GLU A 165 -14.68 14.57 2.81
N ARG A 166 -15.67 13.67 2.91
CA ARG A 166 -16.01 12.71 1.87
C ARG A 166 -16.46 13.39 0.58
N LYS A 167 -17.25 14.46 0.70
CA LYS A 167 -17.70 15.26 -0.46
C LYS A 167 -16.51 15.94 -1.15
N LEU A 168 -15.57 16.48 -0.38
CA LEU A 168 -14.33 17.06 -0.91
C LEU A 168 -13.45 16.00 -1.55
N TYR A 169 -13.37 14.79 -0.99
CA TYR A 169 -12.64 13.66 -1.57
C TYR A 169 -13.18 13.26 -2.95
N VAL A 170 -14.50 13.14 -3.11
CA VAL A 170 -15.13 12.87 -4.42
C VAL A 170 -14.84 13.99 -5.40
N PHE A 171 -14.98 15.25 -4.97
CA PHE A 171 -14.73 16.43 -5.80
C PHE A 171 -13.27 16.49 -6.27
N LYS A 172 -12.32 16.29 -5.37
CA LYS A 172 -10.88 16.25 -5.67
C LYS A 172 -10.55 15.20 -6.76
N ASN A 173 -11.10 13.98 -6.61
CA ASN A 173 -10.84 12.90 -7.58
C ASN A 173 -11.50 13.19 -8.93
N TYR A 174 -12.70 13.76 -8.93
CA TYR A 174 -13.36 14.20 -10.15
C TYR A 174 -12.54 15.25 -10.89
N LEU A 175 -12.00 16.25 -10.16
CA LEU A 175 -11.14 17.30 -10.72
C LEU A 175 -9.86 16.71 -11.31
N SER A 176 -9.12 15.92 -10.53
CA SER A 176 -7.86 15.31 -10.95
C SER A 176 -8.04 14.50 -12.24
N LYS A 177 -9.09 13.69 -12.30
CA LYS A 177 -9.41 12.87 -13.47
C LYS A 177 -9.78 13.74 -14.68
N THR A 178 -10.71 14.69 -14.48
CA THR A 178 -11.24 15.51 -15.59
C THR A 178 -10.17 16.42 -16.17
N ILE A 179 -9.42 17.12 -15.34
CA ILE A 179 -8.39 18.07 -15.79
C ILE A 179 -7.27 17.32 -16.52
N ASN A 180 -6.72 16.25 -15.91
CA ASN A 180 -5.62 15.50 -16.51
C ASN A 180 -6.01 14.77 -17.82
N THR A 181 -7.30 14.55 -18.07
CA THR A 181 -7.76 13.92 -19.32
C THR A 181 -8.21 14.93 -20.37
N THR A 182 -8.60 16.15 -19.98
CA THR A 182 -9.24 17.12 -20.87
C THR A 182 -8.29 18.21 -21.33
N VAL A 183 -7.48 18.78 -20.40
CA VAL A 183 -6.59 19.89 -20.70
C VAL A 183 -5.35 19.36 -21.43
N LYS A 184 -5.11 19.85 -22.64
CA LYS A 184 -3.99 19.42 -23.48
C LYS A 184 -2.67 20.03 -23.04
N GLY A 185 -1.62 19.21 -23.06
CA GLY A 185 -0.23 19.71 -22.86
C GLY A 185 0.18 19.91 -21.41
N ILE A 186 -0.67 19.51 -20.43
CA ILE A 186 -0.31 19.63 -19.01
C ILE A 186 0.58 18.49 -18.49
N ASN A 187 0.75 17.38 -19.25
CA ASN A 187 1.67 16.28 -18.95
C ASN A 187 1.77 15.85 -17.46
N GLY A 188 0.66 15.97 -16.70
CA GLY A 188 0.64 15.73 -15.27
C GLY A 188 1.01 16.94 -14.39
N ASP A 189 1.04 18.15 -14.93
CA ASP A 189 1.35 19.39 -14.18
C ASP A 189 0.22 19.79 -13.23
N PHE A 190 -1.00 19.27 -13.41
CA PHE A 190 -2.09 19.47 -12.48
C PHE A 190 -2.05 18.43 -11.36
N TYR A 191 -1.92 18.90 -10.13
CA TYR A 191 -1.94 18.06 -8.93
C TYR A 191 -2.63 18.77 -7.77
N ILE A 192 -3.32 18.05 -6.92
CA ILE A 192 -3.95 18.56 -5.70
C ILE A 192 -3.19 18.03 -4.50
N ALA A 193 -2.39 18.89 -3.88
CA ALA A 193 -1.53 18.52 -2.76
C ALA A 193 -2.33 18.17 -1.48
N SER A 194 -3.40 18.92 -1.22
CA SER A 194 -4.39 18.65 -0.17
C SER A 194 -5.76 19.22 -0.57
N PHE A 195 -6.85 18.61 -0.07
CA PHE A 195 -8.20 19.15 -0.19
C PHE A 195 -9.02 18.71 1.02
N SER A 196 -9.17 19.58 1.99
CA SER A 196 -9.78 19.26 3.28
C SER A 196 -10.41 20.49 3.91
N SER A 197 -11.34 20.28 4.85
CA SER A 197 -11.85 21.33 5.74
C SER A 197 -11.04 21.48 7.03
N ARG A 198 -9.99 20.62 7.23
CA ARG A 198 -9.22 20.54 8.47
C ARG A 198 -7.74 20.81 8.29
N THR A 199 -7.13 20.30 7.22
CA THR A 199 -5.67 20.35 7.01
C THR A 199 -5.29 20.99 5.69
N ILE A 200 -4.07 21.52 5.64
CA ILE A 200 -3.44 22.05 4.44
C ILE A 200 -1.98 21.62 4.37
N VAL A 201 -1.52 21.30 3.15
CA VAL A 201 -0.15 20.83 2.91
C VAL A 201 0.62 21.83 2.08
N TYR A 202 1.75 22.30 2.61
CA TYR A 202 2.77 23.09 1.92
C TYR A 202 3.95 22.19 1.60
N LYS A 203 4.24 21.94 0.33
CA LYS A 203 5.32 21.05 -0.10
C LYS A 203 5.84 21.41 -1.47
N GLY A 204 7.05 20.95 -1.76
CA GLY A 204 7.65 21.17 -3.07
C GLY A 204 8.95 20.41 -3.27
N GLN A 205 9.55 20.54 -4.45
CA GLN A 205 10.87 20.02 -4.77
C GLN A 205 11.95 20.93 -4.15
N LEU A 206 11.91 20.98 -2.82
CA LEU A 206 12.71 21.86 -1.97
C LEU A 206 13.66 21.03 -1.11
N THR A 207 14.74 21.65 -0.65
CA THR A 207 15.50 21.15 0.50
C THR A 207 14.76 21.47 1.80
N SER A 208 15.12 20.83 2.89
CA SER A 208 14.58 21.11 4.21
C SER A 208 14.70 22.57 4.62
N LEU A 209 15.83 23.19 4.27
CA LEU A 209 16.16 24.58 4.61
C LEU A 209 15.36 25.62 3.81
N GLN A 210 14.81 25.23 2.66
CA GLN A 210 14.10 26.14 1.77
C GLN A 210 12.61 26.32 2.11
N VAL A 211 11.98 25.40 2.84
CA VAL A 211 10.53 25.40 3.11
C VAL A 211 10.08 26.72 3.77
N ARG A 212 10.81 27.18 4.78
CA ARG A 212 10.51 28.42 5.52
C ARG A 212 10.62 29.67 4.65
N SER A 213 11.67 29.77 3.84
CA SER A 213 11.94 30.93 2.98
C SER A 213 11.04 30.93 1.75
N TYR A 214 10.71 29.77 1.20
CA TYR A 214 9.87 29.62 0.02
C TYR A 214 8.40 29.93 0.33
N PHE A 215 7.81 29.31 1.39
CA PHE A 215 6.44 29.60 1.83
C PHE A 215 6.44 30.69 2.90
N THR A 216 6.55 31.94 2.47
CA THR A 216 6.72 33.10 3.38
C THR A 216 5.58 33.26 4.38
N GLU A 217 4.37 32.83 4.01
CA GLU A 217 3.18 32.89 4.88
C GLU A 217 3.28 31.99 6.13
N LEU A 218 4.09 30.94 6.13
CA LEU A 218 4.33 30.10 7.31
C LEU A 218 5.01 30.84 8.48
N SER A 219 5.58 32.01 8.22
CA SER A 219 6.19 32.90 9.22
C SER A 219 5.20 33.96 9.77
N ASP A 220 3.99 34.09 9.21
CA ASP A 220 2.97 35.04 9.72
C ASP A 220 2.42 34.55 11.07
N LYS A 221 2.34 35.45 12.03
CA LYS A 221 1.87 35.15 13.40
C LYS A 221 0.43 34.67 13.47
N ARG A 222 -0.40 34.97 12.47
CA ARG A 222 -1.79 34.51 12.36
C ARG A 222 -1.89 33.08 11.81
N VAL A 223 -0.82 32.56 11.22
CA VAL A 223 -0.76 31.16 10.76
C VAL A 223 -0.47 30.30 11.98
N VAL A 224 -1.51 29.71 12.53
CA VAL A 224 -1.47 28.92 13.77
C VAL A 224 -2.02 27.52 13.56
N SER A 225 -1.44 26.54 14.25
CA SER A 225 -1.87 25.14 14.23
C SER A 225 -1.62 24.48 15.58
N ALA A 226 -2.40 23.45 15.90
CA ALA A 226 -2.16 22.59 17.07
C ALA A 226 -1.12 21.49 16.78
N PHE A 227 -0.77 21.25 15.52
CA PHE A 227 0.32 20.39 15.12
C PHE A 227 1.02 20.89 13.87
N GLY A 228 2.26 20.42 13.65
CA GLY A 228 2.98 20.52 12.38
C GLY A 228 3.65 19.18 12.10
N LEU A 229 3.29 18.53 10.97
CA LEU A 229 3.89 17.29 10.49
C LEU A 229 4.82 17.62 9.31
N VAL A 230 6.10 17.25 9.43
CA VAL A 230 7.14 17.60 8.45
C VAL A 230 7.81 16.35 7.89
N HIS A 231 8.31 16.49 6.67
CA HIS A 231 9.05 15.45 6.00
C HIS A 231 10.15 16.03 5.09
N SER A 232 11.35 15.44 5.19
CA SER A 232 12.48 15.64 4.27
C SER A 232 12.68 14.35 3.48
N ARG A 233 12.57 14.42 2.16
CA ARG A 233 12.58 13.25 1.29
C ARG A 233 14.00 12.89 0.86
N PHE A 234 14.27 11.59 0.85
CA PHE A 234 15.37 10.94 0.14
C PHE A 234 14.78 10.03 -0.94
N ALA A 235 14.92 10.43 -2.21
CA ALA A 235 14.33 9.69 -3.33
C ALA A 235 15.27 8.59 -3.80
N THR A 236 14.86 7.31 -3.63
CA THR A 236 15.63 6.15 -4.07
C THR A 236 15.12 5.54 -5.37
N ASN A 237 13.79 5.40 -5.51
CA ASN A 237 13.16 4.62 -6.58
C ASN A 237 12.38 5.46 -7.60
N THR A 238 12.18 6.76 -7.33
CA THR A 238 11.43 7.67 -8.20
C THR A 238 12.17 8.99 -8.34
N PHE A 239 12.15 9.59 -9.54
CA PHE A 239 12.72 10.91 -9.74
C PHE A 239 12.01 11.96 -8.86
N PRO A 240 12.77 12.90 -8.26
CA PRO A 240 12.21 14.02 -7.52
C PRO A 240 11.23 14.84 -8.36
N SER A 241 10.15 15.28 -7.74
CA SER A 241 9.20 16.21 -8.34
C SER A 241 8.37 16.91 -7.28
N TRP A 242 7.80 18.09 -7.61
CA TRP A 242 6.96 18.87 -6.71
C TRP A 242 5.83 18.07 -6.09
N ARG A 243 5.14 17.23 -6.86
CA ARG A 243 4.01 16.42 -6.40
C ARG A 243 4.41 15.28 -5.48
N LEU A 244 5.60 14.69 -5.66
CA LEU A 244 6.07 13.54 -4.89
C LEU A 244 6.72 13.93 -3.57
N ALA A 245 6.93 15.21 -3.29
CA ALA A 245 7.31 15.69 -1.97
C ALA A 245 6.25 15.28 -0.93
N GLN A 246 6.68 15.05 0.31
CA GLN A 246 5.82 14.72 1.43
C GLN A 246 5.78 15.87 2.45
N PRO A 247 4.75 15.95 3.35
CA PRO A 247 3.66 15.00 3.57
C PRO A 247 2.70 14.86 2.40
N PHE A 248 2.02 13.69 2.32
CA PHE A 248 0.86 13.52 1.46
C PHE A 248 -0.40 14.08 2.16
N ARG A 249 -1.62 13.55 1.88
CA ARG A 249 -2.86 14.13 2.42
C ARG A 249 -3.15 13.73 3.85
N TYR A 250 -2.73 12.52 4.24
CA TYR A 250 -2.96 11.95 5.57
C TYR A 250 -1.69 11.42 6.22
N ILE A 251 -0.67 11.09 5.42
CA ILE A 251 0.53 10.43 5.92
C ILE A 251 1.83 11.13 5.49
N ALA A 252 2.86 10.90 6.30
CA ALA A 252 4.26 11.06 5.93
C ALA A 252 4.97 9.74 6.24
N HIS A 253 5.76 9.23 5.27
CA HIS A 253 6.33 7.89 5.32
C HIS A 253 7.84 7.92 5.15
N ASN A 254 8.56 7.35 6.12
CA ASN A 254 9.98 7.05 6.02
C ASN A 254 10.16 5.53 5.89
N GLY A 255 10.51 5.09 4.71
CA GLY A 255 10.66 3.68 4.41
C GLY A 255 10.36 3.35 2.96
N GLU A 256 9.99 2.11 2.72
CA GLU A 256 9.66 1.59 1.40
C GLU A 256 8.63 0.46 1.51
N ILE A 257 7.56 0.54 0.73
CA ILE A 257 6.60 -0.55 0.60
C ILE A 257 7.09 -1.52 -0.47
N ASN A 258 7.76 -2.58 -0.03
CA ASN A 258 8.38 -3.57 -0.93
C ASN A 258 7.35 -4.39 -1.72
N THR A 259 6.16 -4.57 -1.18
CA THR A 259 5.07 -5.34 -1.80
C THR A 259 4.19 -4.55 -2.75
N LEU A 260 4.53 -3.30 -3.05
CA LEU A 260 3.71 -2.35 -3.81
C LEU A 260 3.09 -2.95 -5.07
N GLN A 261 3.89 -3.62 -5.91
CA GLN A 261 3.41 -4.18 -7.18
C GLN A 261 2.32 -5.24 -6.97
N GLY A 262 2.47 -6.09 -5.96
CA GLY A 262 1.47 -7.07 -5.57
C GLY A 262 0.20 -6.40 -5.04
N ASN A 263 0.35 -5.42 -4.15
CA ASN A 263 -0.78 -4.67 -3.60
C ASN A 263 -1.59 -3.97 -4.70
N LEU A 264 -0.93 -3.32 -5.67
CA LEU A 264 -1.59 -2.68 -6.81
C LEU A 264 -2.37 -3.68 -7.67
N ASN A 265 -1.78 -4.84 -7.95
CA ASN A 265 -2.41 -5.88 -8.77
C ASN A 265 -3.65 -6.47 -8.07
N TRP A 266 -3.57 -6.74 -6.77
CA TRP A 266 -4.71 -7.23 -6.00
C TRP A 266 -5.79 -6.16 -5.80
N PHE A 267 -5.40 -4.91 -5.58
CA PHE A 267 -6.35 -3.80 -5.51
C PHE A 267 -7.14 -3.68 -6.82
N ARG A 268 -6.48 -3.74 -7.98
CA ARG A 268 -7.17 -3.75 -9.29
C ARG A 268 -8.14 -4.93 -9.45
N ALA A 269 -7.78 -6.09 -8.88
CA ALA A 269 -8.64 -7.27 -8.92
C ALA A 269 -9.92 -7.11 -8.08
N SER A 270 -9.87 -6.32 -6.98
CA SER A 270 -10.99 -6.11 -6.05
C SER A 270 -11.96 -4.99 -6.46
N VAL A 271 -11.55 -4.07 -7.34
CA VAL A 271 -12.33 -2.84 -7.66
C VAL A 271 -13.78 -3.10 -8.07
N LYS A 272 -14.05 -4.20 -8.78
CA LYS A 272 -15.40 -4.51 -9.24
C LYS A 272 -16.35 -5.02 -8.15
N SER A 273 -15.81 -5.41 -6.99
CA SER A 273 -16.61 -5.78 -5.81
C SER A 273 -17.00 -4.58 -4.94
N PHE A 274 -16.54 -3.37 -5.28
CA PHE A 274 -16.77 -2.19 -4.44
C PHE A 274 -18.24 -1.83 -4.36
N ALA A 275 -18.73 -1.82 -3.14
CA ALA A 275 -20.00 -1.27 -2.72
C ALA A 275 -19.80 -0.59 -1.37
N SER A 276 -20.52 0.47 -1.07
CA SER A 276 -20.33 1.21 0.18
C SER A 276 -21.63 1.89 0.60
N PRO A 277 -21.97 1.90 1.90
CA PRO A 277 -23.06 2.71 2.40
C PRO A 277 -22.75 4.22 2.39
N TYR A 278 -21.50 4.60 2.20
CA TYR A 278 -21.00 5.98 2.23
C TYR A 278 -20.84 6.61 0.85
N PHE A 279 -20.81 5.81 -0.22
CA PHE A 279 -20.67 6.26 -1.60
C PHE A 279 -21.76 5.67 -2.49
N THR A 280 -22.36 6.49 -3.32
CA THR A 280 -23.20 6.02 -4.42
C THR A 280 -22.34 5.31 -5.48
N GLN A 281 -22.97 4.50 -6.32
CA GLN A 281 -22.26 3.84 -7.43
C GLN A 281 -21.65 4.86 -8.42
N GLU A 282 -22.30 6.01 -8.60
CA GLU A 282 -21.77 7.10 -9.44
C GLU A 282 -20.50 7.69 -8.82
N GLU A 283 -20.48 7.93 -7.51
CA GLU A 283 -19.32 8.42 -6.78
C GLU A 283 -18.17 7.38 -6.80
N LEU A 284 -18.46 6.09 -6.61
CA LEU A 284 -17.46 5.04 -6.76
C LEU A 284 -16.83 5.03 -8.17
N ASN A 285 -17.62 5.23 -9.21
CA ASN A 285 -17.11 5.32 -10.58
C ASN A 285 -16.23 6.58 -10.81
N ILE A 286 -16.53 7.68 -10.11
CA ILE A 286 -15.68 8.89 -10.11
C ILE A 286 -14.33 8.59 -9.47
N LEU A 287 -14.33 7.86 -8.35
CA LEU A 287 -13.11 7.55 -7.61
C LEU A 287 -12.15 6.62 -8.37
N LEU A 288 -12.64 5.85 -9.34
CA LEU A 288 -11.80 4.90 -10.09
C LEU A 288 -11.04 5.56 -11.26
N PRO A 289 -9.74 5.23 -11.44
CA PRO A 289 -8.88 4.46 -10.57
C PRO A 289 -8.56 5.23 -9.28
N VAL A 290 -8.59 4.55 -8.13
CA VAL A 290 -8.31 5.18 -6.83
C VAL A 290 -6.83 5.50 -6.67
N ILE A 291 -5.97 4.55 -7.05
CA ILE A 291 -4.52 4.67 -6.91
C ILE A 291 -3.95 5.24 -8.21
N ASP A 292 -3.21 6.32 -8.07
CA ASP A 292 -2.37 6.87 -9.14
C ASP A 292 -1.02 6.16 -9.11
N GLU A 293 -0.83 5.20 -10.02
CA GLU A 293 0.38 4.38 -10.12
C GLU A 293 1.62 5.13 -10.59
N SER A 294 1.49 6.39 -11.02
CA SER A 294 2.60 7.27 -11.31
C SER A 294 3.17 7.94 -10.06
N ASN A 295 2.57 7.72 -8.89
CA ASN A 295 3.08 8.15 -7.59
C ASN A 295 4.22 7.24 -7.08
N SER A 296 4.88 7.68 -6.01
CA SER A 296 5.74 6.82 -5.20
C SER A 296 4.90 5.77 -4.46
N ASP A 297 5.56 4.75 -3.90
CA ASP A 297 4.96 3.78 -2.98
C ASP A 297 4.15 4.44 -1.86
N SER A 298 4.74 5.46 -1.23
CA SER A 298 4.09 6.27 -0.18
C SER A 298 2.87 7.02 -0.68
N GLY A 299 2.91 7.54 -1.92
CA GLY A 299 1.76 8.21 -2.55
C GLY A 299 0.63 7.24 -2.89
N CYS A 300 0.96 6.01 -3.31
CA CYS A 300 -0.01 4.95 -3.51
C CYS A 300 -0.64 4.50 -2.18
N LEU A 301 0.18 4.40 -1.11
CA LEU A 301 -0.30 4.12 0.24
C LEU A 301 -1.27 5.20 0.74
N ASP A 302 -0.96 6.48 0.54
CA ASP A 302 -1.84 7.60 0.91
C ASP A 302 -3.19 7.54 0.16
N ASN A 303 -3.20 7.12 -1.10
CA ASN A 303 -4.44 6.98 -1.86
C ASN A 303 -5.37 5.90 -1.28
N ILE A 304 -4.83 4.74 -0.85
CA ILE A 304 -5.66 3.70 -0.23
C ILE A 304 -6.08 4.09 1.19
N VAL A 305 -5.20 4.76 1.94
CA VAL A 305 -5.54 5.32 3.26
C VAL A 305 -6.73 6.28 3.13
N GLU A 306 -6.71 7.18 2.17
CA GLU A 306 -7.77 8.15 1.91
C GLU A 306 -9.11 7.45 1.58
N LEU A 307 -9.11 6.44 0.70
CA LEU A 307 -10.31 5.67 0.36
C LEU A 307 -10.91 4.97 1.58
N LEU A 308 -10.08 4.24 2.33
CA LEU A 308 -10.53 3.44 3.48
C LEU A 308 -11.02 4.33 4.64
N LEU A 309 -10.38 5.48 4.86
CA LEU A 309 -10.84 6.48 5.83
C LEU A 309 -12.24 7.01 5.46
N HIS A 310 -12.43 7.40 4.21
CA HIS A 310 -13.74 7.89 3.74
C HIS A 310 -14.81 6.80 3.60
N SER A 311 -14.43 5.53 3.72
CA SER A 311 -15.34 4.39 3.85
C SER A 311 -15.80 4.12 5.29
N GLY A 312 -15.57 5.08 6.20
CA GLY A 312 -16.10 5.07 7.56
C GLY A 312 -15.20 4.47 8.65
N ARG A 313 -13.96 4.11 8.32
CA ARG A 313 -12.95 3.67 9.30
C ARG A 313 -12.23 4.85 9.93
N SER A 314 -11.74 4.70 11.15
CA SER A 314 -10.80 5.67 11.73
C SER A 314 -9.40 5.51 11.11
N LEU A 315 -8.60 6.57 11.11
CA LEU A 315 -7.25 6.51 10.56
C LEU A 315 -6.34 5.47 11.24
N PRO A 316 -6.34 5.32 12.58
CA PRO A 316 -5.65 4.21 13.23
C PRO A 316 -6.13 2.82 12.78
N HIS A 317 -7.44 2.61 12.59
CA HIS A 317 -7.98 1.35 12.07
C HIS A 317 -7.43 1.05 10.67
N VAL A 318 -7.45 2.03 9.77
CA VAL A 318 -6.91 1.89 8.41
C VAL A 318 -5.44 1.48 8.44
N LEU A 319 -4.63 2.11 9.29
CA LEU A 319 -3.21 1.78 9.38
C LEU A 319 -2.95 0.40 10.00
N MET A 320 -3.75 -0.02 10.98
CA MET A 320 -3.69 -1.40 11.49
C MET A 320 -4.01 -2.45 10.42
N MET A 321 -4.97 -2.14 9.55
CA MET A 321 -5.37 -3.00 8.44
C MET A 321 -4.26 -3.09 7.36
N LEU A 322 -3.66 -1.95 6.99
CA LEU A 322 -2.65 -1.86 5.93
C LEU A 322 -1.26 -2.35 6.38
N ILE A 323 -0.88 -2.02 7.62
CA ILE A 323 0.43 -2.32 8.21
C ILE A 323 0.21 -3.13 9.50
N PRO A 324 -0.15 -4.40 9.39
CA PRO A 324 -0.51 -5.23 10.56
C PRO A 324 0.72 -5.57 11.41
N GLU A 325 0.48 -5.80 12.71
CA GLU A 325 1.45 -6.49 13.57
C GLU A 325 1.69 -7.93 13.08
N ALA A 326 2.76 -8.56 13.56
CA ALA A 326 3.00 -9.99 13.39
C ALA A 326 2.00 -10.78 14.25
N TRP A 327 0.92 -11.24 13.65
CA TRP A 327 -0.21 -11.87 14.33
C TRP A 327 -0.29 -13.38 14.15
N ASP A 328 0.14 -13.90 12.99
CA ASP A 328 0.05 -15.33 12.70
C ASP A 328 1.09 -16.11 13.50
N GLY A 329 0.64 -17.15 14.21
CA GLY A 329 1.50 -17.93 15.10
C GLY A 329 1.99 -17.20 16.35
N ASN A 330 1.50 -16.00 16.65
CA ASN A 330 1.84 -15.25 17.86
C ASN A 330 0.92 -15.62 19.02
N GLU A 331 1.35 -16.60 19.81
CA GLU A 331 0.58 -17.12 20.96
C GLU A 331 0.43 -16.10 22.10
N ASP A 332 1.29 -15.08 22.16
CA ASP A 332 1.25 -14.02 23.18
C ASP A 332 0.30 -12.88 22.81
N MET A 333 -0.24 -12.85 21.58
CA MET A 333 -1.15 -11.82 21.13
C MET A 333 -2.55 -12.01 21.72
N ASP A 334 -3.13 -10.89 22.18
CA ASP A 334 -4.54 -10.84 22.63
C ASP A 334 -5.50 -11.35 21.53
N GLU A 335 -6.48 -12.18 21.93
CA GLU A 335 -7.41 -12.86 21.02
C GLU A 335 -8.23 -11.89 20.15
N LEU A 336 -8.65 -10.73 20.69
CA LEU A 336 -9.39 -9.72 19.91
C LEU A 336 -8.51 -9.13 18.81
N LYS A 337 -7.24 -8.85 19.12
CA LYS A 337 -6.29 -8.35 18.12
C LYS A 337 -6.00 -9.40 17.06
N GLN A 338 -5.78 -10.65 17.45
CA GLN A 338 -5.55 -11.73 16.52
C GLN A 338 -6.74 -11.93 15.57
N ALA A 339 -7.96 -11.89 16.11
CA ALA A 339 -9.19 -11.96 15.33
C ALA A 339 -9.34 -10.79 14.35
N PHE A 340 -9.02 -9.57 14.80
CA PHE A 340 -9.03 -8.38 13.93
C PHE A 340 -8.08 -8.54 12.73
N TYR A 341 -6.81 -8.88 12.98
CA TYR A 341 -5.83 -9.04 11.90
C TYR A 341 -6.17 -10.19 10.97
N LYS A 342 -6.63 -11.31 11.53
CA LYS A 342 -7.05 -12.48 10.75
C LYS A 342 -8.25 -12.17 9.84
N PHE A 343 -9.23 -11.39 10.34
CA PHE A 343 -10.36 -10.93 9.53
C PHE A 343 -9.88 -10.06 8.37
N HIS A 344 -9.07 -9.04 8.64
CA HIS A 344 -8.61 -8.11 7.60
C HIS A 344 -7.68 -8.78 6.58
N ALA A 345 -6.92 -9.80 6.98
CA ALA A 345 -6.11 -10.60 6.07
C ALA A 345 -6.94 -11.42 5.07
N THR A 346 -8.25 -11.64 5.30
CA THR A 346 -9.14 -12.21 4.28
C THR A 346 -9.56 -11.23 3.20
N LEU A 347 -9.43 -9.92 3.47
CA LEU A 347 -9.88 -8.85 2.58
C LEU A 347 -8.78 -8.33 1.66
N MET A 348 -7.56 -8.25 2.17
CA MET A 348 -6.43 -7.71 1.44
C MET A 348 -5.10 -8.14 2.03
N GLU A 349 -4.09 -8.12 1.19
CA GLU A 349 -2.70 -8.36 1.57
C GLU A 349 -2.13 -7.13 2.32
N PRO A 350 -1.19 -7.37 3.29
CA PRO A 350 -0.52 -6.26 3.96
C PRO A 350 0.31 -5.43 2.97
N TRP A 351 0.39 -4.12 3.23
CA TRP A 351 1.33 -3.23 2.58
C TRP A 351 2.63 -3.29 3.38
N ASP A 352 3.56 -4.10 2.91
CA ASP A 352 4.72 -4.55 3.69
C ASP A 352 6.03 -3.96 3.19
N GLY A 353 6.89 -3.65 4.16
CA GLY A 353 8.22 -3.09 4.00
C GLY A 353 8.67 -2.39 5.27
N PRO A 354 9.93 -1.93 5.34
CA PRO A 354 10.41 -1.12 6.46
C PRO A 354 9.70 0.23 6.45
N ALA A 355 8.78 0.46 7.40
CA ALA A 355 7.93 1.63 7.41
C ALA A 355 7.84 2.30 8.78
N ALA A 356 8.13 3.61 8.81
CA ALA A 356 7.71 4.52 9.87
C ALA A 356 6.73 5.52 9.27
N VAL A 357 5.46 5.43 9.69
CA VAL A 357 4.37 6.25 9.15
C VAL A 357 3.86 7.18 10.23
N SER A 358 4.03 8.49 10.03
CA SER A 358 3.29 9.49 10.81
C SER A 358 2.02 9.89 10.06
N PHE A 359 0.93 10.12 10.78
CA PHE A 359 -0.38 10.31 10.19
C PHE A 359 -1.24 11.31 10.97
N THR A 360 -2.15 11.96 10.27
CA THR A 360 -3.13 12.87 10.87
C THR A 360 -4.37 13.03 9.99
N ASP A 361 -5.52 13.25 10.61
CA ASP A 361 -6.78 13.66 9.97
C ASP A 361 -7.18 15.11 10.37
N GLY A 362 -6.29 15.83 11.02
CA GLY A 362 -6.50 17.18 11.52
C GLY A 362 -6.97 17.25 12.98
N ASN A 363 -7.59 16.21 13.52
CA ASN A 363 -8.08 16.13 14.89
C ASN A 363 -7.17 15.25 15.77
N LEU A 364 -6.62 14.20 15.18
CA LEU A 364 -5.59 13.37 15.79
C LEU A 364 -4.29 13.43 14.99
N ILE A 365 -3.17 13.17 15.67
CA ILE A 365 -1.88 12.95 15.04
C ILE A 365 -1.19 11.77 15.72
N GLY A 366 -0.50 10.96 14.96
CA GLY A 366 0.18 9.80 15.51
C GLY A 366 1.27 9.27 14.60
N ALA A 367 1.87 8.17 15.05
CA ALA A 367 2.85 7.42 14.29
C ALA A 367 2.73 5.92 14.56
N THR A 368 3.10 5.11 13.57
CA THR A 368 3.18 3.65 13.69
C THR A 368 4.43 3.12 13.00
N LEU A 369 4.93 1.98 13.46
CA LEU A 369 5.98 1.24 12.81
C LEU A 369 5.44 -0.07 12.24
N ASP A 370 6.09 -0.55 11.18
CA ASP A 370 5.90 -1.90 10.67
C ASP A 370 6.23 -2.98 11.72
N ARG A 371 5.84 -4.21 11.46
CA ARG A 371 6.06 -5.35 12.38
C ARG A 371 7.53 -5.64 12.69
N ASN A 372 8.46 -5.25 11.82
CA ASN A 372 9.89 -5.40 12.04
C ASN A 372 10.49 -4.21 12.82
N GLY A 373 9.92 -3.01 12.67
CA GLY A 373 10.35 -1.80 13.34
C GLY A 373 11.78 -1.38 13.00
N LEU A 374 12.16 -1.47 11.72
CA LEU A 374 13.53 -1.18 11.25
C LEU A 374 13.82 0.32 11.20
N ARG A 375 12.80 1.14 11.01
CA ARG A 375 12.94 2.60 10.95
C ARG A 375 12.85 3.20 12.36
N PRO A 376 13.69 4.19 12.70
CA PRO A 376 13.65 4.81 14.02
C PRO A 376 12.54 5.85 14.14
N GLN A 377 11.91 5.91 15.33
CA GLN A 377 10.99 6.98 15.74
C GLN A 377 11.20 7.25 17.23
N ARG A 378 11.57 8.48 17.58
CA ARG A 378 11.82 8.94 18.94
C ARG A 378 10.80 9.99 19.34
N TYR A 379 10.37 9.98 20.59
CA TYR A 379 9.45 11.00 21.09
C TYR A 379 9.88 11.58 22.44
N ALA A 380 9.43 12.79 22.70
CA ALA A 380 9.50 13.47 23.99
C ALA A 380 8.16 14.13 24.29
N ILE A 381 7.73 14.10 25.55
CA ILE A 381 6.54 14.78 26.08
C ILE A 381 7.01 15.79 27.10
N THR A 382 6.47 17.02 27.04
CA THR A 382 6.86 18.12 27.93
C THR A 382 5.74 18.50 28.90
N GLU A 383 6.09 19.17 30.00
CA GLU A 383 5.15 19.61 31.05
C GLU A 383 4.10 20.64 30.56
N ASP A 384 4.37 21.31 29.43
CA ASP A 384 3.50 22.25 28.76
C ASP A 384 2.64 21.63 27.64
N ASP A 385 2.36 20.32 27.78
CA ASP A 385 1.49 19.55 26.90
C ASP A 385 1.96 19.44 25.45
N HIS A 386 3.27 19.55 25.15
CA HIS A 386 3.78 19.30 23.80
C HIS A 386 4.30 17.85 23.64
N VAL A 387 4.02 17.28 22.48
CA VAL A 387 4.63 16.06 21.99
C VAL A 387 5.52 16.38 20.80
N ILE A 388 6.76 15.98 20.89
CA ILE A 388 7.73 16.08 19.80
C ILE A 388 8.09 14.66 19.37
N MET A 389 7.91 14.32 18.12
CA MET A 389 8.31 13.03 17.55
C MET A 389 9.15 13.26 16.30
N ALA A 390 10.25 12.51 16.15
CA ALA A 390 11.10 12.60 14.99
C ALA A 390 11.88 11.29 14.74
N SER A 391 12.43 11.14 13.55
CA SER A 391 13.28 10.00 13.15
C SER A 391 14.47 9.85 14.08
N GLU A 392 14.94 10.91 14.74
CA GLU A 392 16.04 10.88 15.68
C GLU A 392 15.80 11.80 16.88
N ALA A 393 16.52 11.53 17.97
CA ALA A 393 16.49 12.39 19.14
C ALA A 393 17.33 13.65 18.89
N GLY A 394 16.87 14.79 19.45
CA GLY A 394 17.60 16.07 19.31
C GLY A 394 17.25 16.88 18.06
N ALA A 395 16.33 16.42 17.22
CA ALA A 395 15.82 17.18 16.08
C ALA A 395 15.21 18.54 16.47
N LEU A 396 14.76 18.69 17.72
CA LEU A 396 14.38 19.97 18.33
C LEU A 396 15.11 20.13 19.67
N ALA A 397 15.70 21.28 19.89
CA ALA A 397 16.32 21.64 21.19
C ALA A 397 15.25 21.83 22.25
N LEU A 398 15.19 20.95 23.26
CA LEU A 398 14.24 20.99 24.35
C LEU A 398 14.94 21.26 25.68
N ASP A 399 14.30 22.05 26.53
CA ASP A 399 14.70 22.18 27.92
C ASP A 399 14.50 20.84 28.62
N GLN A 400 15.61 20.21 29.00
CA GLN A 400 15.61 18.87 29.61
C GLN A 400 14.84 18.83 30.93
N SER A 401 14.73 19.95 31.66
CA SER A 401 13.99 20.06 32.92
C SER A 401 12.47 19.99 32.72
N LYS A 402 11.99 20.31 31.52
CA LYS A 402 10.56 20.28 31.15
C LYS A 402 10.08 18.97 30.58
N ILE A 403 10.98 18.05 30.27
CA ILE A 403 10.61 16.77 29.66
C ILE A 403 10.14 15.82 30.76
N ILE A 404 8.87 15.40 30.65
CA ILE A 404 8.26 14.45 31.60
C ILE A 404 8.40 13.01 31.13
N GLU A 405 8.51 12.76 29.82
CA GLU A 405 8.67 11.42 29.24
C GLU A 405 9.50 11.47 27.97
N LYS A 406 10.33 10.46 27.77
CA LYS A 406 11.06 10.19 26.52
C LYS A 406 10.93 8.73 26.15
N GLY A 407 10.80 8.46 24.87
CA GLY A 407 10.69 7.10 24.41
C GLY A 407 11.06 6.89 22.94
N ARG A 408 10.94 5.64 22.55
CA ARG A 408 10.99 5.24 21.15
C ARG A 408 9.75 4.43 20.81
N LEU A 409 9.26 4.57 19.60
CA LEU A 409 8.25 3.68 19.07
C LEU A 409 8.90 2.31 18.82
N THR A 410 8.19 1.24 19.16
CA THR A 410 8.67 -0.14 19.01
C THR A 410 7.92 -0.85 17.87
N PRO A 411 8.43 -1.98 17.37
CA PRO A 411 7.83 -2.71 16.26
C PRO A 411 6.33 -2.97 16.44
N GLY A 412 5.55 -2.68 15.40
CA GLY A 412 4.09 -2.86 15.40
C GLY A 412 3.31 -1.96 16.34
N LYS A 413 3.95 -1.03 17.06
CA LYS A 413 3.28 -0.14 18.01
C LYS A 413 2.87 1.17 17.37
N MET A 414 1.78 1.73 17.94
CA MET A 414 1.19 3.00 17.53
C MET A 414 1.24 4.00 18.67
N PHE A 415 1.50 5.25 18.36
CA PHE A 415 1.43 6.39 19.29
C PHE A 415 0.41 7.38 18.73
N VAL A 416 -0.59 7.77 19.50
CA VAL A 416 -1.67 8.66 19.05
C VAL A 416 -1.91 9.77 20.05
N VAL A 417 -1.96 11.01 19.57
CA VAL A 417 -2.41 12.20 20.29
C VAL A 417 -3.78 12.56 19.75
N ASP A 418 -4.80 12.49 20.58
CA ASP A 418 -6.13 12.98 20.25
C ASP A 418 -6.27 14.39 20.81
N MET A 419 -6.25 15.38 19.94
CA MET A 419 -6.26 16.79 20.28
C MET A 419 -7.67 17.29 20.66
N GLU A 420 -8.73 16.56 20.27
CA GLU A 420 -10.11 16.87 20.69
C GLU A 420 -10.37 16.38 22.12
N GLN A 421 -9.93 15.14 22.43
CA GLN A 421 -10.00 14.62 23.80
C GLN A 421 -8.93 15.26 24.71
N GLY A 422 -7.92 15.88 24.14
CA GLY A 422 -6.82 16.53 24.86
C GLY A 422 -5.93 15.55 25.61
N ARG A 423 -5.64 14.37 25.04
CA ARG A 423 -4.82 13.33 25.69
C ARG A 423 -4.07 12.46 24.68
N ILE A 424 -3.06 11.77 25.17
CA ILE A 424 -2.40 10.69 24.46
C ILE A 424 -3.20 9.40 24.68
N ILE A 425 -3.46 8.65 23.60
CA ILE A 425 -4.09 7.34 23.65
C ILE A 425 -3.00 6.28 23.51
N SER A 426 -2.93 5.35 24.46
CA SER A 426 -1.93 4.28 24.43
C SER A 426 -2.20 3.27 23.31
N ASP A 427 -1.15 2.60 22.82
CA ASP A 427 -1.26 1.51 21.81
C ASP A 427 -2.29 0.45 22.23
N THR A 428 -2.27 0.04 23.50
CA THR A 428 -3.18 -0.97 24.02
C THR A 428 -4.62 -0.48 23.99
N GLU A 429 -4.88 0.75 24.42
CA GLU A 429 -6.23 1.32 24.46
C GLU A 429 -6.82 1.47 23.06
N ILE A 430 -6.09 2.11 22.13
CA ILE A 430 -6.61 2.33 20.76
C ILE A 430 -6.87 1.01 20.04
N LYS A 431 -5.99 0.03 20.21
CA LYS A 431 -6.15 -1.28 19.58
C LYS A 431 -7.29 -2.08 20.20
N GLN A 432 -7.47 -2.04 21.51
CA GLN A 432 -8.63 -2.66 22.17
C GLN A 432 -9.96 -2.07 21.68
N GLN A 433 -10.04 -0.75 21.57
CA GLN A 433 -11.23 -0.07 21.03
C GLN A 433 -11.54 -0.49 19.60
N ILE A 434 -10.53 -0.51 18.73
CA ILE A 434 -10.69 -0.88 17.31
C ILE A 434 -11.04 -2.37 17.18
N CYS A 435 -10.28 -3.25 17.81
CA CYS A 435 -10.48 -4.71 17.70
C CYS A 435 -11.79 -5.17 18.35
N GLY A 436 -12.28 -4.46 19.38
CA GLY A 436 -13.57 -4.72 20.02
C GLY A 436 -14.78 -4.08 19.32
N SER A 437 -14.58 -3.30 18.24
CA SER A 437 -15.66 -2.58 17.56
C SER A 437 -16.63 -3.48 16.81
N ARG A 438 -16.18 -4.68 16.42
CA ARG A 438 -16.96 -5.72 15.72
C ARG A 438 -16.65 -7.10 16.31
N PRO A 439 -17.53 -8.08 16.17
CA PRO A 439 -17.32 -9.45 16.68
C PRO A 439 -16.51 -10.28 15.67
N TYR A 440 -15.29 -9.84 15.33
CA TYR A 440 -14.44 -10.50 14.33
C TYR A 440 -14.17 -11.98 14.67
N GLY A 441 -13.94 -12.29 15.93
CA GLY A 441 -13.70 -13.65 16.40
C GLY A 441 -14.90 -14.58 16.17
N ASP A 442 -16.12 -14.11 16.47
CA ASP A 442 -17.35 -14.85 16.24
C ASP A 442 -17.58 -15.11 14.74
N TRP A 443 -17.32 -14.09 13.90
CA TRP A 443 -17.45 -14.22 12.45
C TRP A 443 -16.47 -15.27 11.88
N ILE A 444 -15.20 -15.20 12.32
CA ILE A 444 -14.18 -16.18 11.89
C ILE A 444 -14.58 -17.59 12.34
N ASN A 445 -14.93 -17.76 13.61
CA ASN A 445 -15.27 -19.08 14.16
C ASN A 445 -16.53 -19.68 13.51
N GLN A 446 -17.46 -18.85 13.09
CA GLN A 446 -18.72 -19.32 12.48
C GLN A 446 -18.59 -19.65 10.99
N TYR A 447 -17.77 -18.92 10.24
CA TYR A 447 -17.82 -18.95 8.77
C TYR A 447 -16.51 -19.37 8.09
N GLN A 448 -15.36 -19.25 8.76
CA GLN A 448 -14.09 -19.68 8.19
C GLN A 448 -13.89 -21.19 8.38
N ILE A 449 -13.49 -21.88 7.33
CA ILE A 449 -13.14 -23.29 7.35
C ILE A 449 -11.60 -23.41 7.30
N ARG A 450 -11.00 -24.24 8.13
CA ARG A 450 -9.58 -24.59 8.00
C ARG A 450 -9.43 -25.81 7.11
N LEU A 451 -8.40 -25.85 6.28
CA LEU A 451 -8.13 -26.94 5.37
C LEU A 451 -8.04 -28.29 6.10
N GLU A 452 -7.45 -28.31 7.30
CA GLU A 452 -7.32 -29.50 8.13
C GLU A 452 -8.66 -30.05 8.62
N GLU A 453 -9.65 -29.17 8.81
CA GLU A 453 -10.99 -29.51 9.31
C GLU A 453 -11.93 -30.04 8.23
N LEU A 454 -11.50 -29.99 6.96
CA LEU A 454 -12.27 -30.56 5.87
C LEU A 454 -12.40 -32.08 6.01
N PRO A 455 -13.55 -32.65 5.60
CA PRO A 455 -13.76 -34.09 5.62
C PRO A 455 -12.70 -34.86 4.85
N GLU A 456 -12.40 -36.07 5.30
CA GLU A 456 -11.50 -36.95 4.55
C GLU A 456 -12.05 -37.21 3.14
N PRO A 457 -11.18 -37.24 2.11
CA PRO A 457 -11.62 -37.41 0.74
C PRO A 457 -12.24 -38.79 0.51
N ARG A 458 -13.30 -38.82 -0.29
CA ARG A 458 -13.99 -40.06 -0.66
C ARG A 458 -13.13 -41.00 -1.52
N LEU A 459 -12.22 -40.39 -2.30
CA LEU A 459 -11.27 -41.12 -3.15
C LEU A 459 -9.88 -40.97 -2.53
N VAL A 460 -9.27 -42.09 -2.19
CA VAL A 460 -7.86 -42.09 -1.79
C VAL A 460 -7.02 -42.11 -3.05
N PHE A 461 -6.14 -41.14 -3.17
CA PHE A 461 -5.18 -41.07 -4.28
C PHE A 461 -4.26 -42.30 -4.21
N SER A 462 -4.32 -43.18 -5.22
CA SER A 462 -3.31 -44.22 -5.44
C SER A 462 -2.15 -43.59 -6.22
N GLY A 463 -0.97 -43.49 -5.63
CA GLY A 463 0.21 -42.92 -6.24
C GLY A 463 0.44 -43.41 -7.69
N LEU A 464 1.28 -42.71 -8.41
CA LEU A 464 1.67 -43.07 -9.77
C LEU A 464 2.57 -44.31 -9.74
N SER A 465 2.48 -45.17 -10.76
CA SER A 465 3.46 -46.24 -10.94
C SER A 465 4.83 -45.69 -11.31
N GLU A 466 5.92 -46.39 -11.00
CA GLU A 466 7.28 -45.95 -11.37
C GLU A 466 7.41 -45.67 -12.87
N GLU A 467 6.77 -46.47 -13.73
CA GLU A 467 6.77 -46.25 -15.17
C GLU A 467 6.05 -44.94 -15.53
N SER A 468 4.94 -44.64 -14.85
CA SER A 468 4.20 -43.39 -15.05
C SER A 468 5.02 -42.17 -14.56
N ILE A 469 5.65 -42.27 -13.39
CA ILE A 469 6.53 -41.19 -12.87
C ILE A 469 7.62 -40.90 -13.89
N PHE A 470 8.33 -41.90 -14.40
CA PHE A 470 9.39 -41.71 -15.36
C PHE A 470 8.89 -41.05 -16.68
N ARG A 471 7.73 -41.46 -17.19
CA ARG A 471 7.11 -40.84 -18.37
C ARG A 471 6.74 -39.37 -18.12
N TYR A 472 6.13 -39.08 -16.98
CA TYR A 472 5.79 -37.69 -16.63
C TYR A 472 7.04 -36.83 -16.44
N GLN A 473 8.11 -37.32 -15.81
CA GLN A 473 9.39 -36.62 -15.72
C GLN A 473 9.93 -36.26 -17.09
N GLN A 474 9.84 -37.16 -18.08
CA GLN A 474 10.24 -36.87 -19.46
C GLN A 474 9.35 -35.80 -20.11
N VAL A 475 8.02 -35.87 -19.91
CA VAL A 475 7.06 -34.91 -20.48
C VAL A 475 7.29 -33.52 -19.92
N PHE A 476 7.54 -33.37 -18.61
CA PHE A 476 7.75 -32.10 -17.95
C PHE A 476 9.21 -31.64 -17.95
N GLY A 477 10.12 -32.41 -18.54
CA GLY A 477 11.51 -32.01 -18.78
C GLY A 477 12.41 -32.08 -17.56
N TYR A 478 12.10 -32.92 -16.56
CA TYR A 478 13.00 -33.19 -15.42
C TYR A 478 14.34 -33.71 -15.91
N SER A 479 15.40 -33.03 -15.51
CA SER A 479 16.76 -33.49 -15.76
C SER A 479 17.26 -34.35 -14.59
N ARG A 480 18.37 -35.06 -14.82
CA ARG A 480 19.05 -35.75 -13.72
C ARG A 480 19.51 -34.80 -12.62
N GLU A 481 19.91 -33.60 -12.99
CA GLU A 481 20.33 -32.58 -12.03
C GLU A 481 19.15 -32.12 -11.17
N ASP A 482 17.97 -31.92 -11.74
CA ASP A 482 16.77 -31.56 -10.96
C ASP A 482 16.44 -32.62 -9.92
N VAL A 483 16.55 -33.91 -10.29
CA VAL A 483 16.30 -35.00 -9.35
C VAL A 483 17.39 -35.13 -8.29
N ASP A 484 18.68 -35.14 -8.71
CA ASP A 484 19.78 -35.46 -7.80
C ASP A 484 20.19 -34.25 -6.93
N LEU A 485 20.12 -33.01 -7.42
CA LEU A 485 20.61 -31.82 -6.75
C LEU A 485 19.51 -30.98 -6.11
N ILE A 486 18.24 -31.09 -6.56
CA ILE A 486 17.11 -30.33 -6.02
C ILE A 486 16.19 -31.24 -5.22
N LEU A 487 15.53 -32.21 -5.84
CA LEU A 487 14.51 -33.03 -5.17
C LEU A 487 15.09 -33.95 -4.08
N LYS A 488 16.20 -34.63 -4.38
CA LYS A 488 16.80 -35.61 -3.46
C LYS A 488 17.30 -35.02 -2.14
N PRO A 489 17.97 -33.84 -2.09
CA PRO A 489 18.31 -33.17 -0.84
C PRO A 489 17.08 -32.78 -0.02
N MET A 490 16.01 -32.30 -0.66
CA MET A 490 14.76 -31.98 0.04
C MET A 490 14.12 -33.22 0.63
N ALA A 491 14.00 -34.29 -0.16
CA ALA A 491 13.32 -35.50 0.28
C ALA A 491 14.13 -36.29 1.34
N ARG A 492 15.46 -36.40 1.19
CA ARG A 492 16.31 -37.20 2.05
C ARG A 492 16.78 -36.46 3.32
N ASP A 493 17.17 -35.19 3.15
CA ASP A 493 17.89 -34.44 4.17
C ASP A 493 17.05 -33.32 4.80
N ALA A 494 15.81 -33.11 4.30
CA ALA A 494 14.93 -31.98 4.67
C ALA A 494 15.68 -30.62 4.60
N LYS A 495 16.50 -30.46 3.56
CA LYS A 495 17.32 -29.27 3.33
C LYS A 495 16.90 -28.60 2.04
N GLU A 496 16.91 -27.27 2.06
CA GLU A 496 16.77 -26.48 0.87
C GLU A 496 17.98 -26.66 -0.06
N PRO A 497 17.74 -26.98 -1.35
CA PRO A 497 18.84 -27.18 -2.31
C PRO A 497 19.48 -25.86 -2.69
N ILE A 498 20.76 -25.92 -3.10
CA ILE A 498 21.47 -24.75 -3.64
C ILE A 498 20.85 -24.39 -5.00
N GLY A 499 20.54 -23.11 -5.17
CA GLY A 499 19.97 -22.59 -6.44
C GLY A 499 18.44 -22.73 -6.56
N SER A 500 17.73 -23.11 -5.49
CA SER A 500 16.26 -23.25 -5.47
C SER A 500 15.50 -21.97 -5.80
N MET A 501 16.11 -20.79 -5.63
CA MET A 501 15.53 -19.49 -5.96
C MET A 501 15.76 -19.06 -7.42
N GLY A 502 16.17 -19.95 -8.30
CA GLY A 502 16.50 -19.64 -9.68
C GLY A 502 17.89 -19.04 -9.85
N THR A 503 18.12 -18.40 -10.97
CA THR A 503 19.43 -17.85 -11.34
C THR A 503 19.32 -16.45 -11.92
N ASP A 504 20.30 -15.58 -11.60
CA ASP A 504 20.45 -14.25 -12.19
C ASP A 504 21.31 -14.24 -13.47
N ILE A 505 21.81 -15.39 -13.89
CA ILE A 505 22.59 -15.53 -15.13
C ILE A 505 21.67 -15.16 -16.31
N PRO A 506 22.12 -14.28 -17.23
CA PRO A 506 21.36 -13.96 -18.43
C PRO A 506 21.07 -15.21 -19.26
N LEU A 507 19.86 -15.29 -19.80
CA LEU A 507 19.46 -16.40 -20.67
C LEU A 507 20.32 -16.44 -21.93
N ALA A 508 20.66 -17.65 -22.39
CA ALA A 508 21.41 -17.88 -23.61
C ALA A 508 20.48 -17.70 -24.82
N VAL A 509 20.22 -16.46 -25.23
CA VAL A 509 19.20 -16.08 -26.24
C VAL A 509 19.43 -16.72 -27.63
N LEU A 510 20.64 -17.15 -27.93
CA LEU A 510 20.96 -17.85 -29.18
C LEU A 510 20.87 -19.38 -29.06
N SER A 511 20.57 -19.92 -27.88
CA SER A 511 20.39 -21.35 -27.68
C SER A 511 19.03 -21.80 -28.21
N GLN A 512 19.02 -23.01 -28.80
CA GLN A 512 17.78 -23.69 -29.19
C GLN A 512 17.25 -24.63 -28.11
N LYS A 513 17.94 -24.73 -26.95
CA LYS A 513 17.52 -25.55 -25.83
C LYS A 513 16.29 -24.91 -25.18
N PRO A 514 15.17 -25.64 -25.06
CA PRO A 514 14.00 -25.12 -24.34
C PRO A 514 14.33 -24.88 -22.86
N GLN A 515 13.78 -23.83 -22.30
CA GLN A 515 13.89 -23.48 -20.88
C GLN A 515 12.52 -23.55 -20.22
N HIS A 516 12.49 -23.85 -18.94
CA HIS A 516 11.28 -23.74 -18.12
C HIS A 516 10.78 -22.28 -18.15
N LEU A 517 9.45 -22.08 -18.23
CA LEU A 517 8.89 -20.74 -18.38
C LEU A 517 9.27 -19.80 -17.22
N SER A 518 9.35 -20.31 -15.98
CA SER A 518 9.78 -19.55 -14.80
C SER A 518 11.19 -18.97 -14.91
N SER A 519 12.09 -19.60 -15.72
CA SER A 519 13.46 -19.11 -15.90
C SER A 519 13.56 -17.74 -16.57
N TYR A 520 12.48 -17.27 -17.21
CA TYR A 520 12.41 -15.94 -17.82
C TYR A 520 12.03 -14.83 -16.83
N PHE A 521 11.67 -15.18 -15.59
CA PHE A 521 11.23 -14.24 -14.58
C PHE A 521 12.27 -14.11 -13.48
N LYS A 522 12.45 -12.90 -12.98
CA LYS A 522 13.42 -12.55 -11.94
C LYS A 522 12.81 -11.58 -10.96
N GLN A 523 13.40 -11.47 -9.79
CA GLN A 523 13.00 -10.44 -8.82
C GLN A 523 13.32 -9.05 -9.37
N LEU A 524 12.45 -8.09 -9.05
CA LEU A 524 12.55 -6.69 -9.50
C LEU A 524 13.25 -5.78 -8.50
N PHE A 525 13.40 -6.17 -7.25
CA PHE A 525 14.03 -5.36 -6.21
C PHE A 525 15.35 -5.97 -5.74
N ALA A 526 16.23 -5.10 -5.22
CA ALA A 526 17.50 -5.53 -4.64
C ALA A 526 17.26 -6.37 -3.37
N GLN A 527 18.02 -7.46 -3.24
CA GLN A 527 18.03 -8.28 -2.03
C GLN A 527 19.32 -8.11 -1.27
N VAL A 528 19.24 -8.11 0.07
CA VAL A 528 20.40 -8.23 0.93
C VAL A 528 20.70 -9.70 1.20
N THR A 529 22.00 -10.06 1.20
CA THR A 529 22.43 -11.43 1.50
C THR A 529 22.26 -11.79 2.97
N ASN A 530 22.31 -10.79 3.85
CA ASN A 530 22.11 -10.93 5.29
C ASN A 530 20.97 -9.99 5.73
N PRO A 531 19.70 -10.37 5.61
CA PRO A 531 18.60 -9.54 6.09
C PRO A 531 18.69 -9.34 7.60
N PRO A 532 18.26 -8.20 8.14
CA PRO A 532 18.34 -7.88 9.57
C PRO A 532 17.29 -8.62 10.42
N ILE A 533 16.98 -9.87 10.07
CA ILE A 533 16.01 -10.73 10.74
C ILE A 533 16.72 -12.05 11.05
N ASP A 534 16.82 -12.40 12.34
CA ASP A 534 17.34 -13.68 12.79
C ASP A 534 16.31 -14.80 12.69
N PRO A 535 16.71 -16.08 12.72
CA PRO A 535 15.79 -17.22 12.57
C PRO A 535 14.71 -17.32 13.67
N ILE A 536 14.90 -16.73 14.84
CA ILE A 536 13.92 -16.72 15.92
C ILE A 536 12.84 -15.70 15.60
N ARG A 537 13.26 -14.51 15.20
CA ARG A 537 12.38 -13.41 14.83
C ARG A 537 11.59 -13.72 13.55
N GLU A 538 12.22 -14.39 12.58
CA GLU A 538 11.58 -14.82 11.33
C GLU A 538 10.31 -15.64 11.59
N LYS A 539 10.30 -16.54 12.56
CA LYS A 539 9.13 -17.35 12.92
C LYS A 539 7.94 -16.53 13.39
N VAL A 540 8.18 -15.31 13.92
CA VAL A 540 7.14 -14.42 14.41
C VAL A 540 6.67 -13.46 13.32
N VAL A 541 7.60 -12.90 12.53
CA VAL A 541 7.29 -11.81 11.59
C VAL A 541 6.99 -12.29 10.17
N MET A 542 7.33 -13.53 9.82
CA MET A 542 7.05 -14.13 8.51
C MET A 542 5.91 -15.12 8.60
N SER A 543 4.99 -15.10 7.64
CA SER A 543 3.91 -16.06 7.52
C SER A 543 3.67 -16.39 6.04
N LEU A 544 3.30 -17.65 5.80
CA LEU A 544 2.83 -18.16 4.51
C LEU A 544 1.33 -18.47 4.53
N ALA A 545 0.64 -18.16 5.62
CA ALA A 545 -0.80 -18.37 5.73
C ALA A 545 -1.56 -17.57 4.67
N GLY A 546 -2.62 -18.17 4.15
CA GLY A 546 -3.45 -17.56 3.12
C GLY A 546 -4.90 -17.98 3.21
N PHE A 547 -5.73 -17.39 2.36
CA PHE A 547 -7.16 -17.65 2.34
C PHE A 547 -7.62 -17.93 0.90
N MET A 548 -8.53 -18.90 0.72
CA MET A 548 -9.15 -19.25 -0.56
C MET A 548 -10.64 -18.99 -0.51
N GLY A 549 -11.20 -18.40 -1.53
CA GLY A 549 -12.61 -18.11 -1.67
C GLY A 549 -12.87 -16.66 -2.10
N ASN A 550 -14.04 -16.17 -1.75
CA ASN A 550 -14.41 -14.78 -2.04
C ASN A 550 -13.69 -13.83 -1.09
N ALA A 551 -12.81 -12.99 -1.63
CA ALA A 551 -12.11 -11.95 -0.87
C ALA A 551 -13.04 -10.83 -0.35
N GLY A 552 -14.30 -10.79 -0.80
CA GLY A 552 -15.28 -9.80 -0.35
C GLY A 552 -15.02 -8.37 -0.86
N ASN A 553 -15.62 -7.43 -0.15
CA ASN A 553 -15.58 -6.00 -0.45
C ASN A 553 -14.77 -5.26 0.63
N ILE A 554 -13.62 -4.70 0.27
CA ILE A 554 -12.71 -4.01 1.23
C ILE A 554 -13.31 -2.74 1.84
N LEU A 555 -14.40 -2.20 1.26
CA LEU A 555 -15.06 -0.98 1.75
C LEU A 555 -16.06 -1.24 2.88
N GLU A 556 -16.34 -2.50 3.19
CA GLU A 556 -17.28 -2.93 4.23
C GLU A 556 -16.64 -3.93 5.19
N GLU A 557 -17.30 -4.16 6.31
CA GLU A 557 -16.95 -5.18 7.30
C GLU A 557 -18.20 -5.94 7.72
N ASN A 558 -18.28 -7.19 7.29
CA ASN A 558 -19.40 -8.07 7.63
C ASN A 558 -18.96 -9.54 7.71
N ALA A 559 -19.80 -10.38 8.32
CA ALA A 559 -19.50 -11.78 8.56
C ALA A 559 -19.31 -12.62 7.28
N MET A 560 -19.95 -12.24 6.18
CA MET A 560 -19.87 -12.99 4.91
C MET A 560 -18.46 -12.98 4.31
N GLN A 561 -17.64 -12.00 4.67
CA GLN A 561 -16.24 -11.88 4.24
C GLN A 561 -15.34 -12.96 4.87
N CYS A 562 -15.80 -13.63 5.94
CA CYS A 562 -15.10 -14.76 6.54
C CYS A 562 -15.37 -16.10 5.82
N HIS A 563 -16.26 -16.12 4.81
CA HIS A 563 -16.50 -17.34 4.02
C HIS A 563 -15.29 -17.64 3.12
N CYS A 564 -14.29 -18.27 3.70
CA CYS A 564 -13.06 -18.66 3.03
C CYS A 564 -12.47 -19.91 3.66
N VAL A 565 -11.61 -20.61 2.92
CA VAL A 565 -10.81 -21.71 3.43
C VAL A 565 -9.42 -21.17 3.80
N GLY A 566 -9.08 -21.23 5.08
CA GLY A 566 -7.75 -20.87 5.57
C GLY A 566 -6.74 -21.99 5.32
N ILE A 567 -5.55 -21.62 4.82
CA ILE A 567 -4.41 -22.53 4.61
C ILE A 567 -3.19 -22.01 5.38
N LYS A 568 -2.39 -22.91 5.95
CA LYS A 568 -1.17 -22.53 6.68
C LYS A 568 -0.03 -22.10 5.76
N HIS A 569 0.01 -22.68 4.58
CA HIS A 569 1.02 -22.38 3.54
C HIS A 569 0.45 -22.72 2.15
N PRO A 570 1.00 -22.13 1.10
CA PRO A 570 0.45 -22.28 -0.26
C PRO A 570 0.84 -23.58 -0.95
N ILE A 571 1.60 -24.48 -0.32
CA ILE A 571 2.01 -25.76 -0.89
C ILE A 571 1.07 -26.84 -0.33
N LEU A 572 0.36 -27.51 -1.23
CA LEU A 572 -0.60 -28.56 -0.85
C LEU A 572 -0.03 -29.94 -1.13
N THR A 573 -0.18 -30.85 -0.17
CA THR A 573 0.01 -32.30 -0.41
C THR A 573 -1.07 -32.85 -1.32
N ASN A 574 -0.86 -34.04 -1.90
CA ASN A 574 -1.87 -34.71 -2.70
C ASN A 574 -3.15 -34.96 -1.89
N HIS A 575 -3.01 -35.29 -0.62
CA HIS A 575 -4.13 -35.51 0.29
C HIS A 575 -4.95 -34.23 0.56
N GLU A 576 -4.29 -33.12 0.82
CA GLU A 576 -4.95 -31.82 1.04
C GLU A 576 -5.67 -31.32 -0.22
N LEU A 577 -5.10 -31.56 -1.40
CA LEU A 577 -5.76 -31.24 -2.66
C LEU A 577 -7.04 -32.07 -2.85
N GLU A 578 -7.01 -33.38 -2.51
CA GLU A 578 -8.22 -34.23 -2.60
C GLU A 578 -9.29 -33.84 -1.57
N LYS A 579 -8.90 -33.35 -0.38
CA LYS A 579 -9.84 -32.70 0.55
C LYS A 579 -10.53 -31.50 -0.10
N LEU A 580 -9.77 -30.59 -0.74
CA LEU A 580 -10.32 -29.44 -1.46
C LEU A 580 -11.24 -29.84 -2.63
N ARG A 581 -10.90 -30.90 -3.38
CA ARG A 581 -11.76 -31.42 -4.46
C ARG A 581 -13.07 -32.00 -3.97
N SER A 582 -13.06 -32.56 -2.76
CA SER A 582 -14.21 -33.20 -2.15
C SER A 582 -15.12 -32.22 -1.40
N ILE A 583 -14.77 -30.94 -1.34
CA ILE A 583 -15.62 -29.92 -0.71
C ILE A 583 -16.96 -29.83 -1.43
N ASP A 584 -18.01 -30.10 -0.69
CA ASP A 584 -19.40 -29.87 -1.06
C ASP A 584 -20.19 -29.50 0.21
N THR A 585 -19.96 -28.28 0.71
CA THR A 585 -20.63 -27.77 1.92
C THR A 585 -21.82 -26.88 1.58
N GLY A 586 -22.23 -26.83 0.30
CA GLY A 586 -23.27 -25.94 -0.20
C GLY A 586 -22.83 -24.48 -0.38
N VAL A 587 -21.82 -24.02 0.36
CA VAL A 587 -21.23 -22.69 0.25
C VAL A 587 -19.90 -22.74 -0.47
N PHE A 588 -19.11 -23.81 -0.26
CA PHE A 588 -17.83 -24.02 -0.93
C PHE A 588 -17.91 -25.23 -1.85
N GLN A 589 -17.60 -24.99 -3.10
CA GLN A 589 -17.48 -26.03 -4.12
C GLN A 589 -16.21 -25.79 -4.94
N SER A 590 -15.57 -26.88 -5.35
CA SER A 590 -14.39 -26.83 -6.20
C SER A 590 -14.68 -27.38 -7.60
N LYS A 591 -14.02 -26.79 -8.61
CA LYS A 591 -14.06 -27.24 -10.00
C LYS A 591 -12.67 -27.48 -10.54
N THR A 592 -12.39 -28.69 -11.00
CA THR A 592 -11.13 -28.98 -11.70
C THR A 592 -11.26 -28.68 -13.18
N LEU A 593 -10.35 -27.88 -13.70
CA LEU A 593 -10.20 -27.51 -15.11
C LEU A 593 -8.90 -28.08 -15.66
N GLN A 594 -8.98 -28.81 -16.79
CA GLN A 594 -7.82 -29.44 -17.40
C GLN A 594 -6.99 -28.42 -18.18
N THR A 595 -5.68 -28.33 -17.89
CA THR A 595 -4.73 -27.38 -18.51
C THR A 595 -3.93 -28.05 -19.63
N TYR A 596 -4.62 -28.51 -20.65
CA TYR A 596 -3.99 -29.09 -21.83
C TYR A 596 -4.55 -28.53 -23.14
N PHE A 597 -3.79 -28.72 -24.21
CA PHE A 597 -4.21 -28.42 -25.57
C PHE A 597 -3.89 -29.59 -26.51
N ARG A 598 -4.53 -29.65 -27.65
CA ARG A 598 -4.31 -30.71 -28.61
C ARG A 598 -2.92 -30.65 -29.25
N ALA A 599 -2.13 -31.71 -29.16
CA ALA A 599 -0.76 -31.84 -29.66
C ALA A 599 -0.73 -32.23 -31.13
N ASP A 600 -1.50 -31.56 -32.00
CA ASP A 600 -1.62 -31.89 -33.42
C ASP A 600 -0.59 -31.13 -34.33
N GLY A 601 0.36 -30.41 -33.74
CA GLY A 601 1.39 -29.64 -34.42
C GLY A 601 0.91 -28.44 -35.23
N LYS A 602 -0.39 -28.10 -35.16
CA LYS A 602 -0.94 -26.98 -35.93
C LYS A 602 -0.73 -25.65 -35.20
N PRO A 603 -0.41 -24.57 -35.91
CA PRO A 603 -0.32 -23.24 -35.32
C PRO A 603 -1.63 -22.83 -34.65
N GLY A 604 -1.51 -22.21 -33.46
CA GLY A 604 -2.64 -21.64 -32.74
C GLY A 604 -3.45 -22.63 -31.86
N THR A 605 -3.09 -23.92 -31.77
CA THR A 605 -3.78 -24.87 -30.89
C THR A 605 -3.59 -24.57 -29.43
N LEU A 606 -2.41 -24.11 -28.99
CA LEU A 606 -2.16 -23.61 -27.64
C LEU A 606 -3.05 -22.41 -27.30
N ALA A 607 -3.14 -21.42 -28.19
CA ALA A 607 -4.00 -20.24 -27.98
C ALA A 607 -5.48 -20.63 -27.81
N LYS A 608 -5.97 -21.56 -28.63
CA LYS A 608 -7.34 -22.10 -28.48
C LYS A 608 -7.54 -22.86 -27.18
N GLY A 609 -6.50 -23.57 -26.72
CA GLY A 609 -6.49 -24.24 -25.41
C GLY A 609 -6.64 -23.23 -24.25
N LEU A 610 -5.88 -22.14 -24.29
CA LEU A 610 -5.96 -21.04 -23.32
C LEU A 610 -7.32 -20.33 -23.34
N ASP A 611 -7.84 -20.01 -24.53
CA ASP A 611 -9.17 -19.39 -24.67
C ASP A 611 -10.28 -20.27 -24.09
N ARG A 612 -10.20 -21.59 -24.33
CA ARG A 612 -11.12 -22.56 -23.74
C ARG A 612 -11.02 -22.59 -22.22
N LEU A 613 -9.79 -22.66 -21.69
CA LEU A 613 -9.52 -22.67 -20.24
C LEU A 613 -10.08 -21.41 -19.56
N CYS A 614 -9.83 -20.24 -20.16
CA CYS A 614 -10.34 -18.96 -19.64
C CYS A 614 -11.86 -18.89 -19.63
N ARG A 615 -12.54 -19.41 -20.65
CA ARG A 615 -14.01 -19.48 -20.66
C ARG A 615 -14.56 -20.41 -19.57
N TYR A 616 -13.99 -21.61 -19.45
CA TYR A 616 -14.40 -22.56 -18.40
C TYR A 616 -14.16 -22.02 -16.99
N ALA A 617 -13.15 -21.20 -16.79
CA ALA A 617 -12.92 -20.52 -15.51
C ALA A 617 -14.04 -19.49 -15.22
N VAL A 618 -14.51 -18.74 -16.21
CA VAL A 618 -15.66 -17.83 -16.06
C VAL A 618 -16.92 -18.62 -15.78
N ASP A 619 -17.19 -19.65 -16.58
CA ASP A 619 -18.38 -20.51 -16.41
C ASP A 619 -18.41 -21.10 -14.98
N ALA A 620 -17.25 -21.57 -14.48
CA ALA A 620 -17.15 -22.11 -13.12
C ALA A 620 -17.49 -21.07 -12.03
N VAL A 621 -17.04 -19.83 -12.18
CA VAL A 621 -17.38 -18.75 -11.22
C VAL A 621 -18.88 -18.39 -11.31
N GLU A 622 -19.44 -18.32 -12.51
CA GLU A 622 -20.87 -18.04 -12.73
C GLU A 622 -21.77 -19.18 -12.22
N ASP A 623 -21.28 -20.44 -12.28
CA ASP A 623 -21.92 -21.61 -11.68
C ASP A 623 -21.81 -21.66 -10.14
N GLY A 624 -21.07 -20.71 -9.53
CA GLY A 624 -20.96 -20.58 -8.07
C GLY A 624 -19.81 -21.35 -7.42
N PHE A 625 -18.81 -21.82 -8.18
CA PHE A 625 -17.62 -22.46 -7.61
C PHE A 625 -16.65 -21.41 -7.03
N GLN A 626 -16.21 -21.60 -5.77
CA GLN A 626 -15.29 -20.70 -5.07
C GLN A 626 -13.81 -21.12 -5.18
N VAL A 627 -13.55 -22.37 -5.61
CA VAL A 627 -12.20 -22.90 -5.81
C VAL A 627 -12.08 -23.50 -7.20
N ILE A 628 -11.14 -22.99 -8.00
CA ILE A 628 -10.79 -23.54 -9.31
C ILE A 628 -9.45 -24.25 -9.19
N VAL A 629 -9.41 -25.55 -9.53
CA VAL A 629 -8.18 -26.33 -9.61
C VAL A 629 -7.75 -26.42 -11.07
N LEU A 630 -6.62 -25.81 -11.42
CA LEU A 630 -5.98 -25.92 -12.74
C LEU A 630 -5.08 -27.15 -12.71
N SER A 631 -5.37 -28.19 -13.50
CA SER A 631 -4.68 -29.48 -13.45
C SER A 631 -4.13 -29.91 -14.80
N ASP A 632 -2.88 -30.31 -14.84
CA ASP A 632 -2.22 -30.94 -16.00
C ASP A 632 -2.09 -32.47 -15.88
N ARG A 633 -2.69 -33.06 -14.84
CA ARG A 633 -2.55 -34.49 -14.53
C ARG A 633 -3.17 -35.44 -15.56
N ALA A 634 -4.19 -35.01 -16.29
CA ALA A 634 -4.91 -35.82 -17.26
C ALA A 634 -4.32 -35.72 -18.69
N LEU A 635 -3.02 -35.92 -18.82
CA LEU A 635 -2.35 -35.95 -20.12
C LEU A 635 -2.46 -37.32 -20.78
N ASP A 636 -2.56 -37.33 -22.10
CA ASP A 636 -2.54 -38.51 -22.95
C ASP A 636 -1.68 -38.29 -24.20
N SER A 637 -1.68 -39.24 -25.14
CA SER A 637 -0.87 -39.17 -26.37
C SER A 637 -1.31 -38.11 -27.36
N GLU A 638 -2.52 -37.53 -27.19
CA GLU A 638 -3.07 -36.50 -28.10
C GLU A 638 -2.99 -35.08 -27.51
N HIS A 639 -2.67 -34.95 -26.21
CA HIS A 639 -2.69 -33.69 -25.49
C HIS A 639 -1.33 -33.35 -24.86
N ALA A 640 -0.92 -32.10 -25.01
CA ALA A 640 0.23 -31.54 -24.33
C ALA A 640 -0.21 -30.56 -23.22
N ALA A 641 0.56 -30.51 -22.15
CA ALA A 641 0.31 -29.56 -21.06
C ALA A 641 0.49 -28.11 -21.52
N ILE A 642 -0.43 -27.25 -21.09
CA ILE A 642 -0.18 -25.80 -21.10
C ILE A 642 0.77 -25.53 -19.93
N PRO A 643 1.93 -24.86 -20.13
CA PRO A 643 2.82 -24.52 -19.02
C PRO A 643 2.03 -23.89 -17.85
N SER A 644 2.24 -24.39 -16.64
CA SER A 644 1.40 -24.03 -15.48
C SER A 644 1.37 -22.52 -15.22
N LEU A 645 2.51 -21.85 -15.34
CA LEU A 645 2.62 -20.41 -15.19
C LEU A 645 1.81 -19.64 -16.25
N LEU A 646 1.79 -20.11 -17.49
CA LEU A 646 1.00 -19.52 -18.57
C LEU A 646 -0.50 -19.71 -18.32
N ALA A 647 -0.91 -20.91 -17.88
CA ALA A 647 -2.30 -21.23 -17.56
C ALA A 647 -2.84 -20.35 -16.43
N VAL A 648 -2.08 -20.24 -15.32
CA VAL A 648 -2.45 -19.40 -14.17
C VAL A 648 -2.58 -17.94 -14.59
N SER A 649 -1.55 -17.38 -15.24
CA SER A 649 -1.53 -15.99 -15.68
C SER A 649 -2.72 -15.68 -16.60
N ALA A 650 -3.00 -16.55 -17.57
CA ALA A 650 -4.12 -16.36 -18.49
C ALA A 650 -5.47 -16.34 -17.77
N VAL A 651 -5.74 -17.30 -16.89
CA VAL A 651 -6.98 -17.38 -16.11
C VAL A 651 -7.09 -16.20 -15.14
N HIS A 652 -6.05 -15.90 -14.37
CA HIS A 652 -6.01 -14.79 -13.42
C HIS A 652 -6.37 -13.46 -14.08
N HIS A 653 -5.65 -13.08 -15.14
CA HIS A 653 -5.91 -11.81 -15.84
C HIS A 653 -7.25 -11.80 -16.59
N HIS A 654 -7.71 -12.97 -17.08
CA HIS A 654 -9.03 -13.04 -17.70
C HIS A 654 -10.15 -12.80 -16.68
N LEU A 655 -10.05 -13.40 -15.50
CA LEU A 655 -11.01 -13.18 -14.39
C LEU A 655 -10.98 -11.74 -13.87
N ILE A 656 -9.80 -11.08 -13.81
CA ILE A 656 -9.70 -9.64 -13.51
C ILE A 656 -10.48 -8.82 -14.52
N ARG A 657 -10.25 -9.02 -15.82
CA ARG A 657 -10.97 -8.29 -16.89
C ARG A 657 -12.49 -8.49 -16.82
N LYS A 658 -12.94 -9.68 -16.41
CA LYS A 658 -14.35 -10.00 -16.20
C LYS A 658 -14.88 -9.51 -14.84
N GLY A 659 -14.02 -9.19 -13.88
CA GLY A 659 -14.38 -8.75 -12.53
C GLY A 659 -14.73 -9.88 -11.57
N TYR A 660 -14.29 -11.08 -11.87
CA TYR A 660 -14.57 -12.27 -11.09
C TYR A 660 -13.40 -12.75 -10.23
N ARG A 661 -12.21 -12.12 -10.36
CA ARG A 661 -11.00 -12.66 -9.70
C ARG A 661 -11.10 -12.69 -8.17
N GLY A 662 -11.74 -11.70 -7.56
CA GLY A 662 -11.96 -11.65 -6.12
C GLY A 662 -12.95 -12.70 -5.58
N ALA A 663 -13.73 -13.34 -6.45
CA ALA A 663 -14.75 -14.31 -6.05
C ALA A 663 -14.22 -15.75 -5.91
N VAL A 664 -12.98 -16.03 -6.31
CA VAL A 664 -12.48 -17.40 -6.45
C VAL A 664 -11.01 -17.56 -6.07
N GLY A 665 -10.66 -18.66 -5.38
CA GLY A 665 -9.28 -19.12 -5.20
C GLY A 665 -8.82 -19.96 -6.40
N ILE A 666 -7.57 -19.79 -6.84
CA ILE A 666 -6.95 -20.56 -7.93
C ILE A 666 -5.91 -21.50 -7.33
N VAL A 667 -6.15 -22.80 -7.40
CA VAL A 667 -5.21 -23.85 -7.01
C VAL A 667 -4.59 -24.45 -8.26
N VAL A 668 -3.30 -24.71 -8.23
CA VAL A 668 -2.55 -25.30 -9.35
C VAL A 668 -2.07 -26.68 -8.99
N GLU A 669 -2.50 -27.69 -9.73
CA GLU A 669 -1.96 -29.05 -9.70
C GLU A 669 -1.09 -29.25 -10.91
N ALA A 670 0.24 -29.28 -10.72
CA ALA A 670 1.18 -29.20 -11.82
C ALA A 670 2.35 -30.18 -11.71
N GLY A 671 2.70 -30.78 -12.84
CA GLY A 671 3.87 -31.63 -12.98
C GLY A 671 5.17 -30.87 -13.24
N ASP A 672 5.09 -29.62 -13.69
CA ASP A 672 6.24 -28.76 -14.04
C ASP A 672 6.73 -27.90 -12.85
N VAL A 673 6.47 -28.29 -11.59
CA VAL A 673 6.82 -27.52 -10.40
C VAL A 673 7.63 -28.38 -9.43
N TRP A 674 8.88 -27.98 -9.12
CA TRP A 674 9.75 -28.74 -8.20
C TRP A 674 10.75 -27.89 -7.40
N GLU A 675 10.88 -26.59 -7.65
CA GLU A 675 11.77 -25.70 -6.89
C GLU A 675 11.08 -24.43 -6.41
N VAL A 676 11.63 -23.75 -5.40
CA VAL A 676 11.05 -22.60 -4.75
C VAL A 676 10.71 -21.47 -5.75
N HIS A 677 11.57 -21.24 -6.75
CA HIS A 677 11.33 -20.23 -7.78
C HIS A 677 10.05 -20.50 -8.58
N HIS A 678 9.72 -21.76 -8.85
CA HIS A 678 8.49 -22.13 -9.56
C HIS A 678 7.24 -21.76 -8.73
N PHE A 679 7.26 -22.03 -7.43
CA PHE A 679 6.15 -21.63 -6.53
C PHE A 679 6.04 -20.10 -6.45
N ALA A 680 7.16 -19.40 -6.28
CA ALA A 680 7.18 -17.95 -6.20
C ALA A 680 6.59 -17.29 -7.45
N THR A 681 6.93 -17.80 -8.66
CA THR A 681 6.37 -17.29 -9.91
C THR A 681 4.87 -17.60 -10.04
N LEU A 682 4.43 -18.80 -9.72
CA LEU A 682 3.00 -19.16 -9.76
C LEU A 682 2.15 -18.30 -8.82
N ILE A 683 2.59 -18.11 -7.57
CA ILE A 683 1.90 -17.27 -6.60
C ILE A 683 1.92 -15.81 -7.07
N GLY A 684 3.05 -15.32 -7.56
CA GLY A 684 3.18 -13.95 -8.11
C GLY A 684 2.26 -13.70 -9.31
N PHE A 685 1.91 -14.74 -10.08
CA PHE A 685 0.95 -14.65 -11.20
C PHE A 685 -0.48 -15.07 -10.82
N GLY A 686 -0.78 -15.23 -9.54
CA GLY A 686 -2.14 -15.29 -9.04
C GLY A 686 -2.62 -16.66 -8.55
N ALA A 687 -1.73 -17.65 -8.42
CA ALA A 687 -2.07 -18.89 -7.73
C ALA A 687 -2.27 -18.62 -6.22
N THR A 688 -3.33 -19.17 -5.64
CA THR A 688 -3.56 -19.12 -4.19
C THR A 688 -2.82 -20.26 -3.49
N ALA A 689 -2.75 -21.43 -4.13
CA ALA A 689 -2.01 -22.59 -3.65
C ALA A 689 -1.56 -23.47 -4.81
N VAL A 690 -0.54 -24.29 -4.58
CA VAL A 690 0.10 -25.15 -5.57
C VAL A 690 0.29 -26.56 -5.01
N ASN A 691 -0.13 -27.57 -5.78
CA ASN A 691 0.18 -28.97 -5.51
C ASN A 691 1.19 -29.45 -6.58
N PRO A 692 2.46 -29.68 -6.20
CA PRO A 692 3.49 -30.17 -7.11
C PRO A 692 3.44 -31.74 -7.16
N TYR A 693 2.34 -32.28 -7.68
CA TYR A 693 2.05 -33.70 -7.51
C TYR A 693 3.19 -34.64 -7.97
N LEU A 694 3.85 -34.31 -9.08
CA LEU A 694 4.92 -35.15 -9.62
C LEU A 694 6.19 -35.09 -8.77
N ALA A 695 6.50 -33.93 -8.18
CA ALA A 695 7.63 -33.77 -7.28
C ALA A 695 7.39 -34.46 -5.93
N LEU A 696 6.13 -34.62 -5.50
CA LEU A 696 5.74 -35.33 -4.28
C LEU A 696 5.74 -36.86 -4.43
N GLU A 697 5.53 -37.39 -5.64
CA GLU A 697 5.61 -38.81 -5.97
C GLU A 697 7.06 -39.29 -6.05
#